data_4d582c39a9c6610c8fa3d7be01d212e5
#
_entry.id   4d582c39a9c6610c8fa3d7be01d212e5
#
_cell.length_a   1.000
_cell.length_b   1.000
_cell.length_c   1.000
_cell.angle_alpha   90.00
_cell.angle_beta   90.00
_cell.angle_gamma   90.00
#
_symmetry.space_group_name_H-M   'P 1'
#
loop_
_entity.id
_entity.type
_entity.pdbx_description
1 polymer ?
#
loop_
_entity_poly.entity_id
_entity_poly.type
_entity_poly.pdbx_seq_one_letter_code
_entity_poly.pdbx_strand_id
1 'polypeptide(L)'
;MNTEKPVFYTAEELAARGSNDIPLELVSTNHLIYSSPATLAFNSPGAEGYGVKRAGLAVPGSVMLIVSPGCCGRNTSAISRMPGYEDRFFYLTMNETDLVTGRHLKKIPSAVAELCRGLKEKGKSPRVVMICITCVDALLGTDMERICRRAQEKVPEVRVRPCYMYALTREGRKPPMVHVRQSIYDLLEPRPKKASSVNLLGFFAPLQGSAAAISPTGLPKAAGQEKAPGQISGLAVKNAASGTGSELFDILRQAGVRKIRQIGACADYDAFQEMGEANFNLVLNPEARPAAYDLQERLGIPFIEMSRFYQIDRIEAQYAALGNVLQTKFEDAVYKKEAQDAVEAFRANCPDAVFSVGEAMNGNPFELACALVREGFAVREIFGTVSRDSYVWLGILARLSPETRIYSNLHPSMLHYREEEAAASGVTISIGRDAGWYHPEAPNVQWITDIQPFGYRAVSGLYRALTEAVRSRSRGSYSSAISLGTKEQPQILQADSQAHVHKYADGINRRPLPAGFRRFTTPFAPDQSGAVSVLYDMGGICVICDAGGCTGNICGFDEPRWFGSQSAVFSAGLRDMDAILGRDDRLVEKLFDASQIIPASFAAIVGTPVPAVIGTDYQALRRMSSRKTGLPVIAVNTDGMEYYDRGLEKTYIALLEEFCRQQKPVAAAGLGTSTGEKPAAAADAGTSVGEKPVAAAGLGTLDENKSGAAGIIGIWGYSPLDFAGILSEDDLREWVRQQGYREMICCGAGTGIEDLQKLAFAEKNIVLSPAGAAAARWLQKTYGTQWEYCIPGADRILRTAAPDLPAGPTLVVHQQVLADSLCGILRRQGIQADSASFFMMKPDVKKDHDVQLREETDLRTLLEERHYTNVIVDRSMEPVIEGLPVNVFHLPHFAVSGEQLPR
;
A
#
# COMPACT_ATOMS: atom_id res chain seq x y z
N MET A 1 10.15 6.22 -33.20
CA MET A 1 9.12 5.30 -32.70
C MET A 1 7.90 6.14 -32.36
N ASN A 2 6.69 5.63 -32.63
CA ASN A 2 5.47 6.37 -32.29
C ASN A 2 5.36 6.36 -30.77
N THR A 3 5.69 7.47 -30.12
CA THR A 3 5.88 7.58 -28.65
C THR A 3 4.58 7.58 -27.85
N GLU A 4 3.42 7.46 -28.52
CA GLU A 4 2.08 7.58 -27.93
C GLU A 4 1.37 6.23 -27.71
N LYS A 5 2.04 5.10 -27.91
CA LYS A 5 1.44 3.76 -27.78
C LYS A 5 2.17 2.88 -26.77
N PRO A 6 1.45 1.95 -26.12
CA PRO A 6 2.09 0.98 -25.24
C PRO A 6 3.01 0.04 -26.05
N VAL A 7 4.17 -0.27 -25.49
CA VAL A 7 5.13 -1.20 -26.09
C VAL A 7 4.70 -2.64 -25.82
N PHE A 8 4.69 -3.46 -26.85
CA PHE A 8 4.45 -4.91 -26.76
C PHE A 8 5.36 -5.68 -27.70
N TYR A 9 5.46 -6.96 -27.47
CA TYR A 9 6.07 -7.95 -28.36
C TYR A 9 5.09 -9.09 -28.61
N THR A 10 5.13 -9.65 -29.84
CA THR A 10 4.31 -10.84 -30.11
C THR A 10 4.96 -12.12 -29.56
N ALA A 11 4.16 -13.15 -29.37
CA ALA A 11 4.65 -14.45 -28.92
C ALA A 11 5.71 -15.02 -29.90
N GLU A 12 5.54 -14.80 -31.21
CA GLU A 12 6.47 -15.19 -32.23
C GLU A 12 7.79 -14.45 -32.14
N GLU A 13 7.76 -13.12 -32.00
CA GLU A 13 8.96 -12.29 -31.84
C GLU A 13 9.79 -12.69 -30.63
N LEU A 14 9.14 -12.92 -29.47
CA LEU A 14 9.83 -13.34 -28.26
C LEU A 14 10.42 -14.75 -28.40
N ALA A 15 9.66 -15.68 -28.99
CA ALA A 15 10.16 -17.03 -29.19
C ALA A 15 11.36 -17.08 -30.15
N ALA A 16 11.35 -16.24 -31.20
CA ALA A 16 12.46 -16.12 -32.15
C ALA A 16 13.77 -15.59 -31.52
N ARG A 17 13.65 -14.66 -30.57
CA ARG A 17 14.80 -14.12 -29.80
C ARG A 17 15.38 -15.15 -28.82
N GLY A 18 14.54 -15.94 -28.18
CA GLY A 18 14.95 -16.92 -27.18
C GLY A 18 15.23 -16.37 -25.80
N SER A 19 15.36 -17.25 -24.82
CA SER A 19 15.41 -16.92 -23.37
C SER A 19 16.65 -16.11 -22.92
N ASN A 20 17.68 -15.99 -23.78
CA ASN A 20 18.88 -15.24 -23.47
C ASN A 20 18.85 -13.79 -24.03
N ASP A 21 17.87 -13.47 -24.86
CA ASP A 21 17.70 -12.14 -25.49
C ASP A 21 16.30 -11.59 -25.17
N ILE A 22 16.04 -11.36 -23.89
CA ILE A 22 14.78 -10.73 -23.45
C ILE A 22 14.85 -9.23 -23.74
N PRO A 23 13.85 -8.65 -24.45
CA PRO A 23 13.81 -7.20 -24.71
C PRO A 23 13.94 -6.37 -23.44
N LEU A 24 14.68 -5.29 -23.49
CA LEU A 24 14.98 -4.43 -22.34
C LEU A 24 13.70 -3.84 -21.73
N GLU A 25 12.71 -3.56 -22.55
CA GLU A 25 11.40 -3.02 -22.17
C GLU A 25 10.56 -4.00 -21.34
N LEU A 26 10.81 -5.30 -21.45
CA LEU A 26 10.18 -6.34 -20.65
C LEU A 26 10.96 -6.65 -19.36
N VAL A 27 12.13 -6.05 -19.17
CA VAL A 27 12.99 -6.26 -17.99
C VAL A 27 12.92 -5.05 -17.07
N SER A 28 12.16 -5.14 -16.01
CA SER A 28 11.85 -4.05 -15.07
C SER A 28 13.06 -3.33 -14.46
N THR A 29 14.26 -3.92 -14.54
CA THR A 29 15.48 -3.30 -14.01
C THR A 29 16.11 -2.28 -14.95
N ASN A 30 15.71 -2.25 -16.20
CA ASN A 30 16.30 -1.37 -17.22
C ASN A 30 15.54 -0.05 -17.42
N HIS A 31 14.33 0.08 -16.88
CA HIS A 31 13.51 1.27 -17.00
C HIS A 31 12.96 1.71 -15.62
N LEU A 32 12.32 2.89 -15.55
CA LEU A 32 11.51 3.25 -14.40
C LEU A 32 10.32 2.31 -14.30
N ILE A 33 9.96 1.93 -13.08
CA ILE A 33 8.83 1.02 -12.84
C ILE A 33 7.56 1.84 -12.69
N TYR A 34 6.63 1.70 -13.63
CA TYR A 34 5.35 2.40 -13.59
C TYR A 34 4.48 1.88 -12.44
N SER A 35 3.92 2.79 -11.66
CA SER A 35 3.01 2.47 -10.55
C SER A 35 1.58 2.86 -10.90
N SER A 36 0.79 1.86 -11.32
CA SER A 36 -0.64 2.00 -11.60
C SER A 36 -1.45 1.01 -10.75
N PRO A 37 -2.77 1.14 -10.65
CA PRO A 37 -3.61 0.13 -10.02
C PRO A 37 -3.46 -1.27 -10.60
N ALA A 38 -3.11 -1.40 -11.89
CA ALA A 38 -2.78 -2.68 -12.52
C ALA A 38 -1.54 -3.34 -11.87
N THR A 39 -0.56 -2.56 -11.40
CA THR A 39 0.67 -3.06 -10.79
C THR A 39 0.56 -3.33 -9.29
N LEU A 40 -0.61 -3.17 -8.68
CA LEU A 40 -0.81 -3.38 -7.24
C LEU A 40 -0.33 -4.76 -6.78
N ALA A 41 -0.47 -5.78 -7.62
CA ALA A 41 0.00 -7.13 -7.34
C ALA A 41 1.53 -7.22 -7.19
N PHE A 42 2.29 -6.36 -7.87
CA PHE A 42 3.74 -6.29 -7.76
C PHE A 42 4.21 -5.72 -6.41
N ASN A 43 3.51 -4.71 -5.91
CA ASN A 43 3.90 -3.96 -4.71
C ASN A 43 3.20 -4.41 -3.43
N SER A 44 2.14 -5.13 -3.54
CA SER A 44 1.29 -5.59 -2.44
C SER A 44 1.32 -7.11 -2.34
N PRO A 45 0.63 -7.70 -1.39
CA PRO A 45 0.83 -9.09 -0.94
C PRO A 45 0.88 -10.20 -2.00
N GLY A 46 1.28 -9.90 -3.22
CA GLY A 46 1.46 -10.87 -4.32
C GLY A 46 0.12 -11.31 -4.93
N ALA A 47 0.18 -11.94 -6.11
CA ALA A 47 -1.00 -12.41 -6.83
C ALA A 47 -1.86 -13.40 -6.03
N GLU A 48 -1.28 -14.07 -5.04
CA GLU A 48 -1.97 -15.02 -4.16
C GLU A 48 -2.57 -14.33 -2.90
N GLY A 49 -2.57 -13.01 -2.80
CA GLY A 49 -3.07 -12.28 -1.65
C GLY A 49 -2.18 -12.34 -0.39
N TYR A 50 -1.01 -12.96 -0.46
CA TYR A 50 -0.07 -13.10 0.63
C TYR A 50 1.28 -12.46 0.30
N GLY A 51 1.57 -11.31 0.93
CA GLY A 51 2.92 -10.77 1.02
C GLY A 51 3.64 -11.29 2.26
N VAL A 52 4.90 -10.94 2.39
CA VAL A 52 5.79 -11.38 3.48
C VAL A 52 5.16 -11.17 4.87
N LYS A 53 4.46 -10.07 5.10
CA LYS A 53 3.82 -9.76 6.38
C LYS A 53 2.70 -10.74 6.73
N ARG A 54 1.81 -11.04 5.78
CA ARG A 54 0.76 -12.05 6.01
C ARG A 54 1.36 -13.46 6.10
N ALA A 55 2.32 -13.78 5.23
CA ALA A 55 3.00 -15.06 5.21
C ALA A 55 3.71 -15.36 6.54
N GLY A 56 4.43 -14.40 7.11
CA GLY A 56 5.07 -14.52 8.42
C GLY A 56 4.10 -14.79 9.57
N LEU A 57 2.82 -14.43 9.39
CA LEU A 57 1.75 -14.67 10.36
C LEU A 57 0.93 -15.94 10.05
N ALA A 58 1.32 -16.75 9.06
CA ALA A 58 0.59 -17.99 8.72
C ALA A 58 0.68 -19.07 9.82
N VAL A 59 1.73 -19.05 10.65
CA VAL A 59 1.84 -19.93 11.80
C VAL A 59 0.84 -19.52 12.88
N PRO A 60 -0.04 -20.42 13.35
CA PRO A 60 -0.97 -20.10 14.42
C PRO A 60 -0.27 -19.63 15.68
N GLY A 61 -0.80 -18.59 16.33
CA GLY A 61 -0.21 -17.98 17.51
C GLY A 61 1.06 -17.15 17.26
N SER A 62 1.39 -16.84 16.00
CA SER A 62 2.47 -15.92 15.67
C SER A 62 2.03 -14.45 15.73
N VAL A 63 2.95 -13.59 16.09
CA VAL A 63 2.85 -12.12 16.01
C VAL A 63 4.08 -11.56 15.32
N MET A 64 4.00 -10.33 14.83
CA MET A 64 5.08 -9.71 14.07
C MET A 64 5.52 -8.39 14.70
N LEU A 65 6.81 -8.25 14.94
CA LEU A 65 7.45 -6.99 15.26
C LEU A 65 8.13 -6.45 13.99
N ILE A 66 7.60 -5.36 13.44
CA ILE A 66 8.18 -4.68 12.28
C ILE A 66 9.18 -3.66 12.78
N VAL A 67 10.44 -3.84 12.41
CA VAL A 67 11.56 -2.95 12.76
C VAL A 67 11.93 -2.18 11.51
N SER A 68 11.56 -0.90 11.43
CA SER A 68 11.69 -0.15 10.18
C SER A 68 11.50 1.36 10.36
N PRO A 69 11.90 2.19 9.40
CA PRO A 69 11.31 3.51 9.20
C PRO A 69 9.79 3.43 9.14
N GLY A 70 9.10 4.50 9.54
CA GLY A 70 7.63 4.52 9.61
C GLY A 70 6.93 4.10 8.31
N CYS A 71 7.48 4.51 7.17
CA CYS A 71 6.94 4.21 5.85
C CYS A 71 6.72 2.71 5.56
N CYS A 72 7.62 1.84 6.03
CA CYS A 72 7.55 0.40 5.73
C CYS A 72 6.43 -0.33 6.49
N GLY A 73 5.97 0.23 7.62
CA GLY A 73 4.88 -0.31 8.42
C GLY A 73 3.48 0.11 7.92
N ARG A 74 3.40 1.11 7.07
CA ARG A 74 2.17 1.81 6.74
C ARG A 74 1.05 0.92 6.19
N ASN A 75 1.33 0.02 5.25
CA ASN A 75 0.34 -0.85 4.63
C ASN A 75 -0.25 -1.92 5.56
N THR A 76 0.30 -2.10 6.76
CA THR A 76 -0.28 -3.01 7.76
C THR A 76 -1.58 -2.47 8.36
N SER A 77 -1.87 -1.17 8.20
CA SER A 77 -3.15 -0.60 8.59
C SER A 77 -4.33 -1.30 7.90
N ALA A 78 -4.17 -1.65 6.62
CA ALA A 78 -5.17 -2.43 5.88
C ALA A 78 -5.21 -3.91 6.30
N ILE A 79 -4.04 -4.52 6.55
CA ILE A 79 -3.95 -5.94 6.92
C ILE A 79 -4.50 -6.18 8.33
N SER A 80 -4.19 -5.31 9.29
CA SER A 80 -4.63 -5.47 10.68
C SER A 80 -6.16 -5.43 10.87
N ARG A 81 -6.88 -4.85 9.89
CA ARG A 81 -8.35 -4.86 9.88
C ARG A 81 -8.96 -6.13 9.30
N MET A 82 -8.16 -6.97 8.65
CA MET A 82 -8.65 -8.24 8.13
C MET A 82 -8.91 -9.22 9.28
N PRO A 83 -10.00 -10.01 9.23
CA PRO A 83 -10.31 -10.99 10.25
C PRO A 83 -9.13 -11.94 10.53
N GLY A 84 -8.76 -12.07 11.81
CA GLY A 84 -7.66 -12.92 12.27
C GLY A 84 -6.27 -12.27 12.24
N TYR A 85 -6.16 -11.00 11.86
CA TYR A 85 -4.91 -10.24 11.90
C TYR A 85 -4.92 -9.11 12.95
N GLU A 86 -6.02 -8.93 13.65
CA GLU A 86 -6.16 -7.95 14.71
C GLU A 86 -5.16 -8.25 15.83
N ASP A 87 -4.54 -7.22 16.41
CA ASP A 87 -3.55 -7.34 17.49
C ASP A 87 -2.34 -8.24 17.18
N ARG A 88 -1.98 -8.42 15.90
CA ARG A 88 -0.84 -9.26 15.52
C ARG A 88 0.37 -8.49 15.00
N PHE A 89 0.24 -7.17 14.76
CA PHE A 89 1.32 -6.30 14.32
C PHE A 89 1.74 -5.35 15.42
N PHE A 90 3.06 -5.25 15.61
CA PHE A 90 3.73 -4.34 16.51
C PHE A 90 4.88 -3.66 15.77
N TYR A 91 5.27 -2.46 16.19
CA TYR A 91 6.26 -1.70 15.45
C TYR A 91 7.35 -1.20 16.39
N LEU A 92 8.57 -1.22 15.90
CA LEU A 92 9.71 -0.50 16.44
C LEU A 92 10.19 0.46 15.37
N THR A 93 9.66 1.69 15.39
CA THR A 93 10.02 2.72 14.42
C THR A 93 11.41 3.24 14.69
N MET A 94 12.19 3.45 13.63
CA MET A 94 13.55 3.96 13.67
C MET A 94 13.59 5.40 13.16
N ASN A 95 14.48 6.20 13.72
CA ASN A 95 14.87 7.49 13.19
C ASN A 95 16.29 7.44 12.61
N GLU A 96 16.74 8.51 11.99
CA GLU A 96 18.09 8.61 11.39
C GLU A 96 19.20 8.28 12.39
N THR A 97 19.11 8.79 13.62
CA THR A 97 20.11 8.50 14.66
C THR A 97 20.14 7.01 15.02
N ASP A 98 19.01 6.34 15.05
CA ASP A 98 18.94 4.90 15.31
C ASP A 98 19.65 4.09 14.21
N LEU A 99 19.49 4.51 12.96
CA LEU A 99 20.13 3.86 11.81
C LEU A 99 21.64 4.07 11.81
N VAL A 100 22.10 5.32 11.89
CA VAL A 100 23.53 5.67 11.85
C VAL A 100 24.31 5.03 13.00
N THR A 101 23.70 4.93 14.18
CA THR A 101 24.36 4.39 15.38
C THR A 101 24.08 2.90 15.64
N GLY A 102 23.17 2.26 14.89
CA GLY A 102 22.73 0.90 15.13
C GLY A 102 21.98 0.70 16.47
N ARG A 103 21.46 1.79 17.08
CA ARG A 103 20.76 1.72 18.38
C ARG A 103 19.47 0.90 18.29
N HIS A 104 18.76 0.91 17.15
CA HIS A 104 17.56 0.11 16.96
C HIS A 104 17.82 -1.38 17.22
N LEU A 105 18.97 -1.93 16.81
CA LEU A 105 19.33 -3.33 17.04
C LEU A 105 19.44 -3.69 18.52
N LYS A 106 19.83 -2.72 19.37
CA LYS A 106 19.88 -2.91 20.83
C LYS A 106 18.50 -2.86 21.47
N LYS A 107 17.55 -2.13 20.86
CA LYS A 107 16.17 -2.00 21.34
C LYS A 107 15.33 -3.26 21.06
N ILE A 108 15.61 -4.02 19.98
CA ILE A 108 14.81 -5.15 19.52
C ILE A 108 14.55 -6.20 20.63
N PRO A 109 15.56 -6.73 21.35
CA PRO A 109 15.30 -7.73 22.38
C PRO A 109 14.38 -7.23 23.51
N SER A 110 14.46 -5.94 23.84
CA SER A 110 13.58 -5.32 24.85
C SER A 110 12.15 -5.10 24.30
N ALA A 111 12.03 -4.72 23.03
CA ALA A 111 10.73 -4.58 22.37
C ALA A 111 10.01 -5.93 22.25
N VAL A 112 10.71 -7.03 21.95
CA VAL A 112 10.14 -8.39 21.95
C VAL A 112 9.66 -8.79 23.33
N ALA A 113 10.44 -8.55 24.38
CA ALA A 113 10.04 -8.85 25.76
C ALA A 113 8.80 -8.05 26.18
N GLU A 114 8.76 -6.76 25.81
CA GLU A 114 7.62 -5.87 26.10
C GLU A 114 6.35 -6.30 25.35
N LEU A 115 6.49 -6.66 24.06
CA LEU A 115 5.42 -7.21 23.24
C LEU A 115 4.80 -8.46 23.89
N CYS A 116 5.64 -9.44 24.25
CA CYS A 116 5.17 -10.69 24.88
C CYS A 116 4.49 -10.42 26.24
N ARG A 117 5.07 -9.51 27.05
CA ARG A 117 4.48 -9.12 28.32
C ARG A 117 3.11 -8.47 28.15
N GLY A 118 3.01 -7.52 27.27
CA GLY A 118 1.78 -6.78 27.03
C GLY A 118 0.66 -7.64 26.42
N LEU A 119 1.00 -8.65 25.63
CA LEU A 119 0.02 -9.63 25.17
C LEU A 119 -0.43 -10.55 26.30
N LYS A 120 0.49 -10.98 27.17
CA LYS A 120 0.17 -11.81 28.33
C LYS A 120 -0.78 -11.12 29.31
N GLU A 121 -0.62 -9.80 29.49
CA GLU A 121 -1.53 -8.98 30.31
C GLU A 121 -2.95 -8.94 29.73
N LYS A 122 -3.09 -9.04 28.41
CA LYS A 122 -4.37 -9.18 27.69
C LYS A 122 -4.89 -10.63 27.62
N GLY A 123 -4.28 -11.58 28.35
CA GLY A 123 -4.65 -13.02 28.29
C GLY A 123 -4.24 -13.71 26.98
N LYS A 124 -3.40 -13.09 26.16
CA LYS A 124 -2.90 -13.62 24.88
C LYS A 124 -1.41 -13.97 25.05
N SER A 125 -1.01 -15.20 24.74
CA SER A 125 0.41 -15.60 24.79
C SER A 125 0.85 -16.03 23.39
N PRO A 126 1.75 -15.26 22.73
CA PRO A 126 2.24 -15.64 21.41
C PRO A 126 3.13 -16.90 21.53
N ARG A 127 3.07 -17.76 20.52
CA ARG A 127 3.96 -18.93 20.39
C ARG A 127 5.20 -18.59 19.57
N VAL A 128 5.06 -17.63 18.64
CA VAL A 128 6.12 -17.20 17.74
C VAL A 128 6.11 -15.68 17.62
N VAL A 129 7.28 -15.06 17.67
CA VAL A 129 7.51 -13.67 17.28
C VAL A 129 8.35 -13.64 16.02
N MET A 130 7.79 -13.12 14.95
CA MET A 130 8.50 -12.86 13.70
C MET A 130 9.07 -11.43 13.75
N ILE A 131 10.39 -11.28 13.69
CA ILE A 131 11.05 -9.97 13.61
C ILE A 131 11.21 -9.63 12.13
N CYS A 132 10.42 -8.66 11.64
CA CYS A 132 10.41 -8.26 10.25
C CYS A 132 11.30 -7.04 10.05
N ILE A 133 12.34 -7.17 9.20
CA ILE A 133 13.24 -6.09 8.80
C ILE A 133 13.04 -5.72 7.33
N THR A 134 13.56 -4.55 6.96
CA THR A 134 13.33 -3.90 5.67
C THR A 134 14.59 -3.76 4.83
N CYS A 135 14.47 -3.05 3.70
CA CYS A 135 15.58 -2.79 2.76
C CYS A 135 16.79 -2.15 3.45
N VAL A 136 16.56 -1.27 4.42
CA VAL A 136 17.63 -0.56 5.13
C VAL A 136 18.55 -1.53 5.86
N ASP A 137 18.00 -2.41 6.70
CA ASP A 137 18.79 -3.41 7.43
C ASP A 137 19.42 -4.45 6.49
N ALA A 138 18.72 -4.78 5.39
CA ALA A 138 19.28 -5.65 4.36
C ALA A 138 20.52 -5.03 3.71
N LEU A 139 20.47 -3.73 3.41
CA LEU A 139 21.59 -2.98 2.83
C LEU A 139 22.76 -2.85 3.81
N LEU A 140 22.46 -2.59 5.08
CA LEU A 140 23.45 -2.51 6.15
C LEU A 140 24.09 -3.86 6.54
N GLY A 141 23.57 -4.98 5.98
CA GLY A 141 24.09 -6.31 6.27
C GLY A 141 23.83 -6.78 7.70
N THR A 142 22.73 -6.36 8.30
CA THR A 142 22.37 -6.70 9.69
C THR A 142 22.27 -8.21 9.90
N ASP A 143 23.01 -8.76 10.89
CA ASP A 143 22.93 -10.16 11.32
C ASP A 143 21.67 -10.40 12.16
N MET A 144 20.56 -10.70 11.47
CA MET A 144 19.27 -10.93 12.12
C MET A 144 19.21 -12.22 12.92
N GLU A 145 19.94 -13.24 12.54
CA GLU A 145 20.00 -14.50 13.28
C GLU A 145 20.57 -14.28 14.69
N ARG A 146 21.63 -13.48 14.79
CA ARG A 146 22.21 -13.09 16.08
C ARG A 146 21.23 -12.30 16.93
N ILE A 147 20.47 -11.38 16.31
CA ILE A 147 19.48 -10.55 17.01
C ILE A 147 18.32 -11.40 17.50
N CYS A 148 17.81 -12.32 16.66
CA CYS A 148 16.76 -13.26 17.06
C CYS A 148 17.20 -14.14 18.24
N ARG A 149 18.45 -14.65 18.25
CA ARG A 149 19.00 -15.40 19.39
C ARG A 149 19.00 -14.57 20.67
N ARG A 150 19.47 -13.32 20.63
CA ARG A 150 19.46 -12.40 21.77
C ARG A 150 18.04 -12.07 22.27
N ALA A 151 17.08 -11.94 21.36
CA ALA A 151 15.70 -11.72 21.73
C ALA A 151 15.11 -12.99 22.36
N GLN A 152 15.43 -14.17 21.81
CA GLN A 152 15.04 -15.48 22.35
C GLN A 152 15.49 -15.70 23.78
N GLU A 153 16.68 -15.22 24.17
CA GLU A 153 17.18 -15.29 25.56
C GLU A 153 16.29 -14.57 26.57
N LYS A 154 15.59 -13.49 26.12
CA LYS A 154 14.68 -12.73 26.99
C LYS A 154 13.25 -13.33 27.08
N VAL A 155 12.89 -14.17 26.13
CA VAL A 155 11.56 -14.81 26.04
C VAL A 155 11.71 -16.29 25.70
N PRO A 156 12.28 -17.12 26.58
CA PRO A 156 12.64 -18.51 26.30
C PRO A 156 11.44 -19.40 25.94
N GLU A 157 10.25 -19.03 26.38
CA GLU A 157 8.99 -19.74 26.10
C GLU A 157 8.39 -19.46 24.73
N VAL A 158 8.89 -18.46 24.02
CA VAL A 158 8.38 -18.01 22.70
C VAL A 158 9.46 -18.23 21.65
N ARG A 159 9.12 -18.77 20.50
CA ARG A 159 10.06 -18.90 19.38
C ARG A 159 10.24 -17.54 18.68
N VAL A 160 11.48 -17.12 18.45
CA VAL A 160 11.80 -15.87 17.73
C VAL A 160 12.49 -16.20 16.42
N ARG A 161 11.95 -15.70 15.30
CA ARG A 161 12.48 -15.94 13.94
C ARG A 161 12.56 -14.67 13.13
N PRO A 162 13.53 -14.57 12.19
CA PRO A 162 13.61 -13.44 11.27
C PRO A 162 12.56 -13.55 10.16
N CYS A 163 12.12 -12.38 9.70
CA CYS A 163 11.27 -12.21 8.54
C CYS A 163 11.85 -11.05 7.71
N TYR A 164 12.10 -11.28 6.43
CA TYR A 164 12.77 -10.30 5.59
C TYR A 164 11.78 -9.67 4.61
N MET A 165 11.58 -8.35 4.72
CA MET A 165 10.74 -7.57 3.82
C MET A 165 11.62 -6.56 3.09
N TYR A 166 12.32 -7.00 2.07
CA TYR A 166 13.13 -6.12 1.24
C TYR A 166 12.78 -6.30 -0.24
N ALA A 167 12.67 -5.18 -0.95
CA ALA A 167 12.47 -5.17 -2.40
C ALA A 167 13.81 -5.18 -3.17
N LEU A 168 14.91 -4.79 -2.52
CA LEU A 168 16.23 -4.81 -3.12
C LEU A 168 16.62 -6.25 -3.53
N THR A 169 16.89 -6.44 -4.81
CA THR A 169 17.37 -7.73 -5.33
C THR A 169 18.89 -7.77 -5.26
N ARG A 170 19.43 -8.67 -4.45
CA ARG A 170 20.85 -9.03 -4.48
C ARG A 170 21.03 -10.25 -5.37
N GLU A 171 22.05 -10.22 -6.23
CA GLU A 171 22.52 -11.43 -6.87
C GLU A 171 22.94 -12.44 -5.79
N GLY A 172 22.37 -13.65 -5.87
CA GLY A 172 22.61 -14.73 -4.90
C GLY A 172 21.76 -14.69 -3.62
N ARG A 173 20.93 -13.67 -3.37
CA ARG A 173 19.96 -13.72 -2.26
C ARG A 173 18.65 -14.38 -2.67
N LYS A 174 18.10 -15.18 -1.76
CA LYS A 174 16.78 -15.78 -1.94
C LYS A 174 15.69 -14.69 -1.89
N PRO A 175 14.66 -14.79 -2.71
CA PRO A 175 13.49 -13.89 -2.61
C PRO A 175 12.87 -13.90 -1.21
N PRO A 176 12.30 -12.78 -0.72
CA PRO A 176 11.67 -12.70 0.61
C PRO A 176 10.62 -13.77 0.87
N MET A 177 9.82 -14.12 -0.13
CA MET A 177 8.79 -15.16 -0.02
C MET A 177 9.37 -16.57 0.14
N VAL A 178 10.57 -16.85 -0.40
CA VAL A 178 11.31 -18.09 -0.15
C VAL A 178 11.85 -18.10 1.28
N HIS A 179 12.44 -16.99 1.72
CA HIS A 179 12.97 -16.88 3.08
C HIS A 179 11.89 -17.08 4.16
N VAL A 180 10.73 -16.45 4.01
CA VAL A 180 9.66 -16.57 5.00
C VAL A 180 9.15 -18.00 5.10
N ARG A 181 9.07 -18.74 3.97
CA ARG A 181 8.74 -20.16 4.00
C ARG A 181 9.78 -20.98 4.76
N GLN A 182 11.07 -20.75 4.52
CA GLN A 182 12.14 -21.43 5.28
C GLN A 182 12.05 -21.09 6.78
N SER A 183 11.90 -19.81 7.16
CA SER A 183 11.76 -19.39 8.56
C SER A 183 10.55 -20.02 9.28
N ILE A 184 9.44 -20.19 8.55
CA ILE A 184 8.23 -20.82 9.08
C ILE A 184 8.46 -22.33 9.30
N TYR A 185 8.91 -23.03 8.28
CA TYR A 185 9.06 -24.50 8.38
C TYR A 185 10.29 -24.92 9.22
N ASP A 186 11.25 -24.01 9.45
CA ASP A 186 12.31 -24.21 10.44
C ASP A 186 11.79 -24.32 11.89
N LEU A 187 10.59 -23.83 12.17
CA LEU A 187 9.93 -23.98 13.46
C LEU A 187 9.46 -25.42 13.76
N LEU A 188 9.36 -26.30 12.74
CA LEU A 188 8.94 -27.69 12.94
C LEU A 188 10.02 -28.49 13.67
N GLU A 189 9.62 -29.20 14.72
CA GLU A 189 10.50 -30.04 15.51
C GLU A 189 10.44 -31.50 15.02
N PRO A 190 11.54 -32.28 15.21
CA PRO A 190 11.54 -33.70 14.89
C PRO A 190 10.45 -34.44 15.66
N ARG A 191 9.65 -35.23 14.95
CA ARG A 191 8.58 -36.06 15.51
C ARG A 191 8.59 -37.45 14.87
N PRO A 192 8.10 -38.50 15.58
CA PRO A 192 7.92 -39.82 14.98
C PRO A 192 7.05 -39.74 13.72
N LYS A 193 7.51 -40.35 12.63
CA LYS A 193 6.77 -40.38 11.37
C LYS A 193 5.51 -41.22 11.51
N LYS A 194 4.41 -40.68 10.96
CA LYS A 194 3.14 -41.40 10.86
C LYS A 194 2.91 -41.81 9.41
N ALA A 195 2.83 -43.12 9.18
CA ALA A 195 2.45 -43.64 7.86
C ALA A 195 1.11 -43.01 7.42
N SER A 196 0.93 -42.82 6.12
CA SER A 196 -0.28 -42.24 5.53
C SER A 196 -0.54 -40.75 5.90
N SER A 197 0.52 -40.02 6.24
CA SER A 197 0.46 -38.57 6.53
C SER A 197 1.28 -37.77 5.54
N VAL A 198 0.69 -36.73 4.95
CA VAL A 198 1.28 -35.86 3.92
C VAL A 198 1.09 -34.40 4.30
N ASN A 199 2.10 -33.57 4.04
CA ASN A 199 1.95 -32.11 4.06
C ASN A 199 1.80 -31.57 2.63
N LEU A 200 0.92 -30.60 2.45
CA LEU A 200 0.87 -29.75 1.28
C LEU A 200 1.65 -28.47 1.60
N LEU A 201 2.75 -28.23 0.88
CA LEU A 201 3.63 -27.08 1.07
C LEU A 201 3.50 -26.10 -0.10
N GLY A 202 3.65 -24.82 0.21
CA GLY A 202 3.77 -23.76 -0.79
C GLY A 202 2.73 -22.68 -0.69
N PHE A 203 1.48 -23.01 -0.40
CA PHE A 203 0.43 -22.02 -0.20
C PHE A 203 0.26 -21.71 1.29
N PHE A 204 -0.03 -20.45 1.61
CA PHE A 204 -0.38 -20.03 2.96
C PHE A 204 -1.88 -20.13 3.22
N ALA A 205 -2.69 -19.86 2.21
CA ALA A 205 -4.11 -20.17 2.22
C ALA A 205 -4.32 -21.65 1.88
N PRO A 206 -5.29 -22.34 2.53
CA PRO A 206 -5.47 -23.76 2.32
C PRO A 206 -6.09 -24.07 0.95
N LEU A 207 -5.67 -25.21 0.38
CA LEU A 207 -6.50 -25.94 -0.59
C LEU A 207 -7.75 -26.44 0.15
N GLN A 208 -8.91 -26.37 -0.51
CA GLN A 208 -10.12 -27.00 0.02
C GLN A 208 -10.29 -28.40 -0.54
N GLY A 209 -10.57 -29.37 0.33
CA GLY A 209 -11.07 -30.69 -0.05
C GLY A 209 -12.59 -30.71 -0.17
N SER A 210 -13.15 -31.77 -0.80
CA SER A 210 -14.57 -31.88 -1.12
C SER A 210 -15.56 -31.94 0.06
N ALA A 211 -15.12 -31.91 1.33
CA ALA A 211 -15.95 -32.21 2.48
C ALA A 211 -15.81 -31.32 3.72
N ALA A 212 -15.20 -30.13 3.66
CA ALA A 212 -15.17 -29.27 4.83
C ALA A 212 -15.21 -27.79 4.44
N ALA A 213 -16.32 -27.13 4.74
CA ALA A 213 -16.37 -25.68 4.82
C ALA A 213 -15.56 -25.24 6.04
N ILE A 214 -14.27 -25.00 5.86
CA ILE A 214 -13.43 -24.33 6.87
C ILE A 214 -13.70 -22.83 6.74
N SER A 215 -13.96 -22.19 7.89
CA SER A 215 -14.06 -20.74 7.95
C SER A 215 -12.82 -20.10 7.30
N PRO A 216 -12.93 -18.98 6.55
CA PRO A 216 -11.80 -18.27 5.92
C PRO A 216 -10.71 -17.86 6.92
N THR A 217 -10.98 -17.91 8.21
CA THR A 217 -10.07 -17.49 9.29
C THR A 217 -9.32 -18.65 9.95
N GLY A 218 -9.60 -19.91 9.59
CA GLY A 218 -8.95 -21.08 10.25
C GLY A 218 -9.26 -21.22 11.74
N LEU A 219 -10.23 -20.48 12.30
CA LEU A 219 -10.62 -20.58 13.70
C LEU A 219 -11.76 -21.59 13.87
N PRO A 220 -11.69 -22.53 14.85
CA PRO A 220 -12.77 -23.45 15.12
C PRO A 220 -14.00 -22.67 15.60
N LYS A 221 -15.17 -22.96 15.05
CA LYS A 221 -16.43 -22.47 15.61
C LYS A 221 -16.56 -23.01 17.03
N ALA A 222 -16.59 -22.12 18.01
CA ALA A 222 -17.03 -22.47 19.35
C ALA A 222 -18.46 -23.03 19.26
N ALA A 223 -18.65 -24.24 19.76
CA ALA A 223 -19.95 -24.87 19.82
C ALA A 223 -20.86 -24.01 20.71
N GLY A 224 -21.93 -23.47 20.15
CA GLY A 224 -23.03 -22.90 20.90
C GLY A 224 -23.06 -21.37 20.99
N GLN A 225 -23.14 -20.62 19.85
CA GLN A 225 -23.76 -19.31 19.86
C GLN A 225 -24.50 -19.04 18.54
N GLU A 226 -25.71 -18.54 18.70
CA GLU A 226 -26.64 -18.20 17.63
C GLU A 226 -26.15 -17.04 16.77
N LYS A 227 -26.69 -16.98 15.56
CA LYS A 227 -26.47 -16.03 14.47
C LYS A 227 -26.10 -14.61 14.91
N ALA A 228 -24.88 -14.17 14.64
CA ALA A 228 -24.54 -12.77 14.53
C ALA A 228 -24.66 -12.35 13.03
N PRO A 229 -25.38 -11.27 12.72
CA PRO A 229 -25.44 -10.73 11.37
C PRO A 229 -24.19 -9.89 11.09
N GLY A 230 -23.50 -10.13 9.98
CA GLY A 230 -22.35 -9.33 9.55
C GLY A 230 -21.16 -10.13 9.03
N GLN A 231 -21.37 -11.08 8.12
CA GLN A 231 -20.28 -11.71 7.39
C GLN A 231 -19.99 -10.92 6.12
N ILE A 232 -18.84 -10.24 6.13
CA ILE A 232 -18.21 -9.70 4.93
C ILE A 232 -17.53 -10.85 4.21
N SER A 233 -18.26 -11.48 3.34
CA SER A 233 -17.76 -12.48 2.40
C SER A 233 -18.67 -12.54 1.15
N GLY A 234 -19.12 -11.36 0.73
CA GLY A 234 -20.27 -11.33 -0.18
C GLY A 234 -20.00 -11.82 -1.59
N LEU A 235 -18.93 -11.48 -2.28
CA LEU A 235 -18.82 -11.77 -3.71
C LEU A 235 -17.72 -12.76 -4.10
N ALA A 236 -16.53 -12.69 -3.53
CA ALA A 236 -15.47 -13.64 -3.87
C ALA A 236 -15.77 -15.06 -3.38
N VAL A 237 -16.48 -15.21 -2.25
CA VAL A 237 -16.84 -16.51 -1.67
C VAL A 237 -18.12 -17.09 -2.28
N LYS A 238 -19.08 -16.28 -2.73
CA LYS A 238 -20.29 -16.80 -3.40
C LYS A 238 -20.00 -17.47 -4.73
N ASN A 239 -18.99 -17.00 -5.47
CA ASN A 239 -18.61 -17.62 -6.76
C ASN A 239 -17.73 -18.88 -6.58
N ALA A 240 -17.03 -19.03 -5.43
CA ALA A 240 -16.27 -20.23 -5.10
C ALA A 240 -17.09 -21.27 -4.28
N ALA A 241 -18.24 -20.89 -3.75
CA ALA A 241 -19.01 -21.70 -2.77
C ALA A 241 -19.92 -22.76 -3.36
N SER A 242 -19.93 -22.97 -4.68
CA SER A 242 -20.63 -24.11 -5.25
C SER A 242 -19.75 -25.37 -5.34
N GLY A 243 -19.34 -25.91 -4.17
CA GLY A 243 -19.11 -27.34 -4.03
C GLY A 243 -17.84 -27.96 -4.63
N THR A 244 -16.73 -27.21 -4.87
CA THR A 244 -15.59 -27.77 -5.59
C THR A 244 -14.25 -27.58 -4.89
N GLY A 245 -14.03 -28.36 -3.84
CA GLY A 245 -12.68 -28.56 -3.35
C GLY A 245 -11.79 -29.30 -4.36
N SER A 246 -10.44 -29.14 -4.28
CA SER A 246 -9.53 -29.87 -5.16
C SER A 246 -9.69 -31.39 -5.02
N GLU A 247 -9.75 -32.07 -6.14
CA GLU A 247 -9.74 -33.55 -6.19
C GLU A 247 -8.41 -34.16 -5.72
N LEU A 248 -7.35 -33.36 -5.59
CA LEU A 248 -6.06 -33.79 -5.05
C LEU A 248 -6.20 -34.54 -3.72
N PHE A 249 -7.16 -34.14 -2.88
CA PHE A 249 -7.44 -34.82 -1.61
C PHE A 249 -7.96 -36.24 -1.83
N ASP A 250 -8.82 -36.44 -2.84
CA ASP A 250 -9.38 -37.75 -3.16
C ASP A 250 -8.32 -38.63 -3.85
N ILE A 251 -7.50 -38.05 -4.70
CA ILE A 251 -6.34 -38.71 -5.33
C ILE A 251 -5.36 -39.22 -4.24
N LEU A 252 -5.00 -38.38 -3.27
CA LEU A 252 -4.11 -38.77 -2.18
C LEU A 252 -4.73 -39.84 -1.28
N ARG A 253 -6.07 -39.80 -1.04
CA ARG A 253 -6.76 -40.86 -0.30
C ARG A 253 -6.74 -42.21 -1.01
N GLN A 254 -6.83 -42.23 -2.36
CA GLN A 254 -6.66 -43.46 -3.17
C GLN A 254 -5.26 -44.06 -2.98
N ALA A 255 -4.23 -43.24 -2.75
CA ALA A 255 -2.89 -43.71 -2.40
C ALA A 255 -2.73 -44.10 -0.93
N GLY A 256 -3.83 -44.21 -0.16
CA GLY A 256 -3.81 -44.58 1.24
C GLY A 256 -3.44 -43.45 2.22
N VAL A 257 -3.37 -42.20 1.77
CA VAL A 257 -3.14 -41.04 2.63
C VAL A 257 -4.39 -40.79 3.48
N ARG A 258 -4.22 -40.79 4.80
CA ARG A 258 -5.28 -40.56 5.77
C ARG A 258 -5.29 -39.18 6.37
N LYS A 259 -4.10 -38.59 6.52
CA LYS A 259 -3.92 -37.25 7.08
C LYS A 259 -3.22 -36.34 6.08
N ILE A 260 -3.90 -35.28 5.65
CA ILE A 260 -3.35 -34.24 4.79
C ILE A 260 -3.29 -32.97 5.63
N ARG A 261 -2.10 -32.40 5.77
CA ARG A 261 -1.86 -31.19 6.54
C ARG A 261 -1.37 -30.05 5.66
N GLN A 262 -1.78 -28.86 5.99
CA GLN A 262 -1.34 -27.63 5.34
C GLN A 262 -1.38 -26.49 6.37
N ILE A 263 -0.43 -25.57 6.29
CA ILE A 263 -0.26 -24.52 7.30
C ILE A 263 -1.52 -23.67 7.49
N GLY A 264 -2.21 -23.29 6.42
CA GLY A 264 -3.43 -22.49 6.48
C GLY A 264 -4.65 -23.19 7.08
N ALA A 265 -4.57 -24.51 7.35
CA ALA A 265 -5.62 -25.30 7.98
C ALA A 265 -5.27 -25.70 9.43
N CYS A 266 -4.10 -25.33 9.95
CA CYS A 266 -3.73 -25.62 11.33
C CYS A 266 -4.52 -24.72 12.29
N ALA A 267 -5.26 -25.31 13.20
CA ALA A 267 -6.08 -24.58 14.18
C ALA A 267 -5.23 -23.85 15.24
N ASP A 268 -4.11 -24.43 15.61
CA ASP A 268 -3.20 -23.94 16.65
C ASP A 268 -1.75 -24.34 16.36
N TYR A 269 -0.84 -23.90 17.21
CA TYR A 269 0.60 -24.18 17.07
C TYR A 269 0.93 -25.67 17.20
N ASP A 270 0.20 -26.43 18.01
CA ASP A 270 0.45 -27.86 18.20
C ASP A 270 0.02 -28.64 16.94
N ALA A 271 -1.10 -28.27 16.31
CA ALA A 271 -1.51 -28.78 15.00
C ALA A 271 -0.48 -28.45 13.90
N PHE A 272 0.12 -27.26 13.95
CA PHE A 272 1.24 -26.91 13.05
C PHE A 272 2.44 -27.84 13.31
N GLN A 273 2.83 -28.07 14.55
CA GLN A 273 3.93 -28.95 14.91
C GLN A 273 3.71 -30.42 14.46
N GLU A 274 2.45 -30.86 14.34
CA GLU A 274 2.14 -32.20 13.80
C GLU A 274 2.55 -32.37 12.33
N MET A 275 2.82 -31.26 11.57
CA MET A 275 3.38 -31.36 10.24
C MET A 275 4.76 -32.04 10.22
N GLY A 276 5.51 -32.01 11.34
CA GLY A 276 6.76 -32.76 11.52
C GLY A 276 6.59 -34.30 11.50
N GLU A 277 5.36 -34.82 11.65
CA GLU A 277 5.05 -36.27 11.61
C GLU A 277 4.82 -36.81 10.19
N ALA A 278 4.81 -35.96 9.16
CA ALA A 278 4.48 -36.37 7.81
C ALA A 278 5.47 -37.38 7.23
N ASN A 279 4.95 -38.27 6.40
CA ASN A 279 5.72 -39.28 5.70
C ASN A 279 6.43 -38.71 4.48
N PHE A 280 5.76 -37.77 3.77
CA PHE A 280 6.37 -36.96 2.71
C PHE A 280 5.68 -35.60 2.60
N ASN A 281 6.33 -34.68 1.90
CA ASN A 281 5.80 -33.35 1.54
C ASN A 281 5.40 -33.33 0.06
N LEU A 282 4.27 -32.75 -0.26
CA LEU A 282 3.87 -32.40 -1.63
C LEU A 282 4.02 -30.88 -1.82
N VAL A 283 5.00 -30.49 -2.64
CA VAL A 283 5.31 -29.08 -2.92
C VAL A 283 4.46 -28.62 -4.09
N LEU A 284 3.55 -27.68 -3.82
CA LEU A 284 2.60 -27.16 -4.80
C LEU A 284 2.95 -25.75 -5.34
N ASN A 285 3.98 -25.14 -4.78
CA ASN A 285 4.54 -23.88 -5.24
C ASN A 285 6.07 -23.97 -5.19
N PRO A 286 6.77 -23.71 -6.33
CA PRO A 286 8.24 -23.81 -6.42
C PRO A 286 9.01 -22.99 -5.37
N GLU A 287 8.44 -21.89 -4.88
CA GLU A 287 9.06 -21.08 -3.81
C GLU A 287 9.21 -21.84 -2.47
N ALA A 288 8.47 -22.93 -2.28
CA ALA A 288 8.61 -23.78 -1.10
C ALA A 288 9.68 -24.88 -1.25
N ARG A 289 10.26 -25.03 -2.45
CA ARG A 289 11.28 -26.07 -2.72
C ARG A 289 12.49 -25.97 -1.76
N PRO A 290 13.08 -24.78 -1.49
CA PRO A 290 14.16 -24.67 -0.53
C PRO A 290 13.76 -25.10 0.89
N ALA A 291 12.56 -24.76 1.33
CA ALA A 291 12.05 -25.22 2.65
C ALA A 291 11.81 -26.74 2.67
N ALA A 292 11.38 -27.32 1.55
CA ALA A 292 11.21 -28.78 1.45
C ALA A 292 12.56 -29.52 1.51
N TYR A 293 13.62 -28.99 0.90
CA TYR A 293 14.99 -29.51 1.05
C TYR A 293 15.45 -29.45 2.51
N ASP A 294 15.27 -28.30 3.17
CA ASP A 294 15.62 -28.13 4.59
C ASP A 294 14.86 -29.14 5.48
N LEU A 295 13.59 -29.42 5.20
CA LEU A 295 12.79 -30.42 5.90
C LEU A 295 13.27 -31.86 5.61
N GLN A 296 13.70 -32.14 4.41
CA GLN A 296 14.26 -33.44 4.06
C GLN A 296 15.59 -33.70 4.80
N GLU A 297 16.50 -32.73 4.79
CA GLU A 297 17.77 -32.86 5.48
C GLU A 297 17.62 -32.94 6.99
N ARG A 298 16.82 -32.07 7.58
CA ARG A 298 16.69 -31.90 9.03
C ARG A 298 15.73 -32.89 9.68
N LEU A 299 14.61 -33.18 9.03
CA LEU A 299 13.53 -34.01 9.58
C LEU A 299 13.36 -35.34 8.84
N GLY A 300 14.11 -35.62 7.77
CA GLY A 300 13.97 -36.85 6.99
C GLY A 300 12.61 -36.97 6.28
N ILE A 301 11.98 -35.84 5.86
CA ILE A 301 10.70 -35.86 5.15
C ILE A 301 10.98 -35.60 3.66
N PRO A 302 10.97 -36.63 2.80
CA PRO A 302 11.19 -36.47 1.36
C PRO A 302 10.04 -35.64 0.75
N PHE A 303 10.24 -35.14 -0.45
CA PHE A 303 9.22 -34.36 -1.13
C PHE A 303 9.03 -34.73 -2.59
N ILE A 304 7.84 -34.46 -3.09
CA ILE A 304 7.42 -34.55 -4.50
C ILE A 304 6.93 -33.17 -4.89
N GLU A 305 7.33 -32.68 -6.08
CA GLU A 305 6.88 -31.38 -6.59
C GLU A 305 5.80 -31.57 -7.64
N MET A 306 4.75 -30.73 -7.52
CA MET A 306 3.66 -30.64 -8.50
C MET A 306 3.40 -29.18 -8.84
N SER A 307 3.09 -28.92 -10.13
CA SER A 307 2.80 -27.59 -10.64
C SER A 307 1.28 -27.37 -10.78
N ARG A 308 0.87 -26.12 -10.70
CA ARG A 308 -0.50 -25.71 -11.03
C ARG A 308 -0.60 -25.58 -12.56
N PHE A 309 -1.52 -26.32 -13.15
CA PHE A 309 -1.82 -26.28 -14.58
C PHE A 309 -3.31 -26.04 -14.84
N TYR A 310 -3.60 -25.41 -15.97
CA TYR A 310 -4.95 -25.28 -16.55
C TYR A 310 -5.09 -26.14 -17.82
N GLN A 311 -4.00 -26.68 -18.36
CA GLN A 311 -4.01 -27.65 -19.45
C GLN A 311 -4.36 -29.04 -18.91
N ILE A 312 -5.51 -29.58 -19.32
CA ILE A 312 -6.06 -30.84 -18.80
C ILE A 312 -5.12 -32.04 -19.03
N ASP A 313 -4.46 -32.11 -20.19
CA ASP A 313 -3.49 -33.16 -20.52
C ASP A 313 -2.25 -33.14 -19.60
N ARG A 314 -1.82 -31.95 -19.17
CA ARG A 314 -0.71 -31.80 -18.23
C ARG A 314 -1.09 -32.21 -16.81
N ILE A 315 -2.32 -31.93 -16.40
CA ILE A 315 -2.84 -32.39 -15.10
C ILE A 315 -2.89 -33.91 -15.08
N GLU A 316 -3.38 -34.54 -16.15
CA GLU A 316 -3.40 -36.00 -16.31
C GLU A 316 -2.01 -36.62 -16.20
N ALA A 317 -1.06 -36.09 -16.99
CA ALA A 317 0.33 -36.56 -16.96
C ALA A 317 0.98 -36.40 -15.58
N GLN A 318 0.67 -35.32 -14.87
CA GLN A 318 1.16 -35.05 -13.52
C GLN A 318 0.59 -36.02 -12.49
N TYR A 319 -0.71 -36.35 -12.56
CA TYR A 319 -1.31 -37.37 -11.70
C TYR A 319 -0.81 -38.77 -12.02
N ALA A 320 -0.61 -39.10 -13.29
CA ALA A 320 0.01 -40.36 -13.66
C ALA A 320 1.45 -40.49 -13.11
N ALA A 321 2.25 -39.41 -13.18
CA ALA A 321 3.59 -39.40 -12.59
C ALA A 321 3.55 -39.55 -11.08
N LEU A 322 2.64 -38.87 -10.38
CA LEU A 322 2.44 -39.02 -8.94
C LEU A 322 2.03 -40.47 -8.60
N GLY A 323 1.14 -41.06 -9.39
CA GLY A 323 0.70 -42.44 -9.25
C GLY A 323 1.86 -43.46 -9.36
N ASN A 324 2.76 -43.23 -10.31
CA ASN A 324 3.95 -44.06 -10.46
C ASN A 324 4.88 -44.02 -9.22
N VAL A 325 5.07 -42.81 -8.66
CA VAL A 325 5.89 -42.64 -7.44
C VAL A 325 5.20 -43.31 -6.23
N LEU A 326 3.88 -43.16 -6.09
CA LEU A 326 3.11 -43.72 -4.98
C LEU A 326 2.64 -45.15 -5.24
N GLN A 327 3.02 -45.76 -6.35
CA GLN A 327 2.66 -47.15 -6.78
C GLN A 327 1.13 -47.38 -6.75
N THR A 328 0.38 -46.36 -7.20
CA THR A 328 -1.08 -46.37 -7.21
C THR A 328 -1.60 -45.86 -8.57
N LYS A 329 -2.53 -46.57 -9.16
CA LYS A 329 -3.26 -46.05 -10.33
C LYS A 329 -4.48 -45.27 -9.84
N PHE A 330 -4.54 -44.01 -10.15
CA PHE A 330 -5.63 -43.14 -9.72
C PHE A 330 -6.85 -43.26 -10.63
N GLU A 331 -8.03 -43.20 -10.01
CA GLU A 331 -9.32 -43.11 -10.72
C GLU A 331 -9.70 -41.61 -10.75
N ASP A 332 -9.19 -40.92 -11.77
CA ASP A 332 -9.35 -39.47 -11.93
C ASP A 332 -10.25 -39.07 -13.14
N ALA A 333 -10.72 -40.04 -13.91
CA ALA A 333 -11.53 -39.83 -15.12
C ALA A 333 -12.77 -38.97 -14.91
N VAL A 334 -13.42 -39.08 -13.74
CA VAL A 334 -14.61 -38.29 -13.39
C VAL A 334 -14.26 -36.80 -13.30
N TYR A 335 -13.14 -36.43 -12.67
CA TYR A 335 -12.72 -35.05 -12.51
C TYR A 335 -12.22 -34.44 -13.83
N LYS A 336 -11.51 -35.27 -14.62
CA LYS A 336 -11.10 -34.91 -15.99
C LYS A 336 -12.33 -34.60 -16.85
N LYS A 337 -13.36 -35.46 -16.80
CA LYS A 337 -14.61 -35.24 -17.54
C LYS A 337 -15.31 -33.97 -17.04
N GLU A 338 -15.41 -33.74 -15.73
CA GLU A 338 -16.00 -32.50 -15.16
C GLU A 338 -15.32 -31.23 -15.70
N ALA A 339 -14.00 -31.26 -15.85
CA ALA A 339 -13.24 -30.15 -16.41
C ALA A 339 -13.54 -29.95 -17.90
N GLN A 340 -13.57 -31.06 -18.70
CA GLN A 340 -13.89 -31.03 -20.12
C GLN A 340 -15.32 -30.53 -20.37
N ASP A 341 -16.31 -31.06 -19.62
CA ASP A 341 -17.70 -30.64 -19.71
C ASP A 341 -17.89 -29.15 -19.44
N ALA A 342 -17.13 -28.59 -18.46
CA ALA A 342 -17.17 -27.16 -18.15
C ALA A 342 -16.58 -26.29 -19.27
N VAL A 343 -15.49 -26.72 -19.89
CA VAL A 343 -14.89 -26.06 -21.06
C VAL A 343 -15.87 -26.07 -22.24
N GLU A 344 -16.47 -27.24 -22.56
CA GLU A 344 -17.42 -27.39 -23.64
C GLU A 344 -18.67 -26.53 -23.42
N ALA A 345 -19.21 -26.52 -22.22
CA ALA A 345 -20.36 -25.69 -21.85
C ALA A 345 -20.08 -24.20 -22.03
N PHE A 346 -18.89 -23.74 -21.65
CA PHE A 346 -18.49 -22.34 -21.84
C PHE A 346 -18.32 -22.02 -23.34
N ARG A 347 -17.66 -22.91 -24.10
CA ARG A 347 -17.47 -22.75 -25.55
C ARG A 347 -18.81 -22.67 -26.30
N ALA A 348 -19.78 -23.51 -25.94
CA ALA A 348 -21.10 -23.46 -26.52
C ALA A 348 -21.85 -22.14 -26.28
N ASN A 349 -21.61 -21.49 -25.14
CA ASN A 349 -22.22 -20.20 -24.77
C ASN A 349 -21.46 -18.97 -25.31
N CYS A 350 -20.12 -19.08 -25.49
CA CYS A 350 -19.25 -17.98 -25.87
C CYS A 350 -18.24 -18.45 -26.94
N PRO A 351 -18.68 -18.87 -28.15
CA PRO A 351 -17.75 -19.43 -29.16
C PRO A 351 -16.73 -18.41 -29.66
N ASP A 352 -17.08 -17.14 -29.71
CA ASP A 352 -16.25 -16.06 -30.23
C ASP A 352 -15.50 -15.31 -29.10
N ALA A 353 -15.27 -15.96 -27.96
CA ALA A 353 -14.59 -15.33 -26.83
C ALA A 353 -13.11 -15.00 -27.18
N VAL A 354 -12.74 -13.74 -26.97
CA VAL A 354 -11.39 -13.22 -27.12
C VAL A 354 -10.88 -12.80 -25.76
N PHE A 355 -9.79 -13.40 -25.31
CA PHE A 355 -9.27 -13.21 -23.96
C PHE A 355 -8.12 -12.23 -23.90
N SER A 356 -8.10 -11.47 -22.79
CA SER A 356 -6.92 -10.83 -22.21
C SER A 356 -6.59 -11.52 -20.89
N VAL A 357 -5.30 -11.86 -20.66
CA VAL A 357 -4.84 -12.58 -19.47
C VAL A 357 -3.79 -11.76 -18.72
N GLY A 358 -4.02 -11.49 -17.44
CA GLY A 358 -3.11 -10.77 -16.56
C GLY A 358 -2.28 -11.69 -15.67
N GLU A 359 -1.18 -11.16 -15.11
CA GLU A 359 -0.35 -11.89 -14.14
C GLU A 359 -0.90 -11.79 -12.71
N ALA A 360 -1.78 -10.81 -12.43
CA ALA A 360 -2.39 -10.64 -11.12
C ALA A 360 -3.55 -11.65 -10.91
N MET A 361 -3.21 -12.95 -10.90
CA MET A 361 -4.14 -14.06 -10.72
C MET A 361 -3.47 -15.28 -10.06
N ASN A 362 -4.25 -16.26 -9.61
CA ASN A 362 -3.75 -17.52 -9.05
C ASN A 362 -3.37 -18.52 -10.18
N GLY A 363 -2.28 -18.25 -10.89
CA GLY A 363 -1.79 -19.08 -11.96
C GLY A 363 -0.60 -18.47 -12.69
N ASN A 364 -0.11 -19.16 -13.72
CA ASN A 364 0.86 -18.64 -14.66
C ASN A 364 0.12 -18.12 -15.90
N PRO A 365 0.19 -16.82 -16.25
CA PRO A 365 -0.59 -16.26 -17.35
C PRO A 365 -0.23 -16.87 -18.71
N PHE A 366 1.02 -17.23 -18.94
CA PHE A 366 1.45 -17.85 -20.20
C PHE A 366 0.94 -19.30 -20.33
N GLU A 367 0.96 -20.07 -19.22
CA GLU A 367 0.39 -21.42 -19.18
C GLU A 367 -1.12 -21.39 -19.42
N LEU A 368 -1.83 -20.49 -18.76
CA LEU A 368 -3.27 -20.32 -18.95
C LEU A 368 -3.59 -19.90 -20.39
N ALA A 369 -2.81 -18.98 -20.99
CA ALA A 369 -2.99 -18.60 -22.37
C ALA A 369 -2.83 -19.81 -23.31
N CYS A 370 -1.82 -20.66 -23.09
CA CYS A 370 -1.68 -21.91 -23.84
C CYS A 370 -2.88 -22.86 -23.65
N ALA A 371 -3.45 -22.93 -22.44
CA ALA A 371 -4.63 -23.74 -22.18
C ALA A 371 -5.85 -23.22 -22.96
N LEU A 372 -6.11 -21.91 -22.89
CA LEU A 372 -7.24 -21.27 -23.62
C LEU A 372 -7.13 -21.47 -25.12
N VAL A 373 -5.94 -21.27 -25.71
CA VAL A 373 -5.74 -21.43 -27.16
C VAL A 373 -5.93 -22.89 -27.59
N ARG A 374 -5.45 -23.86 -26.81
CA ARG A 374 -5.66 -25.29 -27.09
C ARG A 374 -7.15 -25.69 -27.05
N GLU A 375 -7.91 -25.02 -26.18
CA GLU A 375 -9.37 -25.21 -26.13
C GLU A 375 -10.11 -24.43 -27.21
N GLY A 376 -9.43 -23.83 -28.18
CA GLY A 376 -9.98 -23.15 -29.35
C GLY A 376 -10.40 -21.71 -29.13
N PHE A 377 -10.02 -21.08 -28.03
CA PHE A 377 -10.28 -19.65 -27.78
C PHE A 377 -9.15 -18.77 -28.30
N ALA A 378 -9.49 -17.53 -28.66
CA ALA A 378 -8.48 -16.54 -29.02
C ALA A 378 -7.91 -15.85 -27.75
N VAL A 379 -6.59 -15.76 -27.65
CA VAL A 379 -5.91 -14.94 -26.64
C VAL A 379 -5.19 -13.81 -27.35
N ARG A 380 -5.69 -12.59 -27.16
CA ARG A 380 -5.17 -11.41 -27.83
C ARG A 380 -3.98 -10.80 -27.10
N GLU A 381 -4.05 -10.76 -25.78
CA GLU A 381 -3.11 -10.03 -24.94
C GLU A 381 -2.78 -10.78 -23.66
N ILE A 382 -1.52 -10.66 -23.25
CA ILE A 382 -1.02 -11.09 -21.96
C ILE A 382 -0.32 -9.92 -21.30
N PHE A 383 -0.73 -9.56 -20.10
CA PHE A 383 0.00 -8.64 -19.23
C PHE A 383 0.81 -9.45 -18.25
N GLY A 384 2.14 -9.39 -18.33
CA GLY A 384 2.94 -10.22 -17.45
C GLY A 384 4.45 -10.00 -17.55
N THR A 385 5.12 -10.41 -16.48
CA THR A 385 6.58 -10.38 -16.38
C THR A 385 7.19 -11.55 -17.17
N VAL A 386 8.04 -11.22 -18.15
CA VAL A 386 8.77 -12.23 -18.92
C VAL A 386 10.07 -12.57 -18.22
N SER A 387 10.26 -13.87 -17.94
CA SER A 387 11.47 -14.44 -17.38
C SER A 387 12.00 -15.59 -18.26
N ARG A 388 13.17 -16.11 -17.98
CA ARG A 388 13.69 -17.29 -18.70
C ARG A 388 12.73 -18.48 -18.64
N ASP A 389 12.07 -18.70 -17.52
CA ASP A 389 11.13 -19.79 -17.33
C ASP A 389 9.84 -19.61 -18.16
N SER A 390 9.49 -18.36 -18.51
CA SER A 390 8.33 -18.07 -19.36
C SER A 390 8.51 -18.60 -20.79
N TYR A 391 9.74 -18.78 -21.26
CA TYR A 391 10.03 -19.22 -22.64
C TYR A 391 9.59 -20.65 -22.96
N VAL A 392 9.41 -21.50 -21.96
CA VAL A 392 8.78 -22.82 -22.14
C VAL A 392 7.37 -22.65 -22.71
N TRP A 393 6.60 -21.69 -22.18
CA TRP A 393 5.23 -21.40 -22.59
C TRP A 393 5.19 -20.52 -23.84
N LEU A 394 6.06 -19.53 -23.94
CA LEU A 394 6.17 -18.66 -25.11
C LEU A 394 6.46 -19.45 -26.38
N GLY A 395 7.36 -20.43 -26.31
CA GLY A 395 7.67 -21.31 -27.45
C GLY A 395 6.47 -22.20 -27.88
N ILE A 396 5.55 -22.52 -26.95
CA ILE A 396 4.29 -23.20 -27.27
C ILE A 396 3.31 -22.20 -27.87
N LEU A 397 3.15 -21.04 -27.23
CA LEU A 397 2.21 -20.00 -27.64
C LEU A 397 2.54 -19.45 -29.03
N ALA A 398 3.80 -19.24 -29.36
CA ALA A 398 4.25 -18.82 -30.69
C ALA A 398 3.81 -19.75 -31.81
N ARG A 399 3.70 -21.06 -31.53
CA ARG A 399 3.20 -22.06 -32.52
C ARG A 399 1.68 -22.09 -32.59
N LEU A 400 0.96 -21.75 -31.49
CA LEU A 400 -0.49 -21.86 -31.40
C LEU A 400 -1.19 -20.54 -31.73
N SER A 401 -0.62 -19.42 -31.30
CA SER A 401 -1.16 -18.08 -31.45
C SER A 401 0.00 -17.07 -31.55
N PRO A 402 0.72 -17.00 -32.69
CA PRO A 402 1.93 -16.18 -32.87
C PRO A 402 1.70 -14.68 -32.62
N GLU A 403 0.51 -14.19 -32.96
CA GLU A 403 0.12 -12.77 -32.87
C GLU A 403 -0.29 -12.31 -31.47
N THR A 404 -0.29 -13.22 -30.47
CA THR A 404 -0.61 -12.84 -29.08
C THR A 404 0.39 -11.78 -28.59
N ARG A 405 -0.11 -10.63 -28.14
CA ARG A 405 0.69 -9.49 -27.66
C ARG A 405 1.04 -9.66 -26.20
N ILE A 406 2.28 -9.44 -25.85
CA ILE A 406 2.81 -9.49 -24.48
C ILE A 406 3.25 -8.09 -24.05
N TYR A 407 2.65 -7.61 -22.98
CA TYR A 407 2.94 -6.32 -22.36
C TYR A 407 3.59 -6.49 -21.01
N SER A 408 4.48 -5.57 -20.63
CA SER A 408 4.94 -5.45 -19.25
C SER A 408 4.13 -4.40 -18.50
N ASN A 409 3.36 -4.81 -17.49
CA ASN A 409 2.62 -3.89 -16.62
C ASN A 409 3.49 -2.78 -16.03
N LEU A 410 4.81 -3.03 -15.92
CA LEU A 410 5.76 -2.19 -15.23
C LEU A 410 6.43 -1.15 -16.15
N HIS A 411 6.26 -1.27 -17.47
CA HIS A 411 6.91 -0.37 -18.41
C HIS A 411 6.22 1.00 -18.46
N PRO A 412 6.95 2.12 -18.53
CA PRO A 412 6.38 3.48 -18.58
C PRO A 412 5.35 3.71 -19.67
N SER A 413 5.49 3.07 -20.84
CA SER A 413 4.54 3.21 -21.95
C SER A 413 3.12 2.70 -21.63
N MET A 414 2.93 1.93 -20.56
CA MET A 414 1.59 1.49 -20.12
C MET A 414 0.70 2.66 -19.65
N LEU A 415 1.27 3.82 -19.42
CA LEU A 415 0.51 5.07 -19.22
C LEU A 415 -0.34 5.43 -20.47
N HIS A 416 0.06 4.95 -21.64
CA HIS A 416 -0.65 5.13 -22.92
C HIS A 416 -1.65 4.02 -23.25
N TYR A 417 -1.78 3.01 -22.42
CA TYR A 417 -2.82 1.99 -22.59
C TYR A 417 -4.16 2.56 -22.11
N ARG A 418 -4.94 3.10 -23.06
CA ARG A 418 -6.21 3.80 -22.84
C ARG A 418 -7.37 3.06 -23.47
N GLU A 419 -8.58 3.60 -23.34
CA GLU A 419 -9.84 3.03 -23.88
C GLU A 419 -9.76 2.73 -25.38
N GLU A 420 -9.07 3.57 -26.16
CA GLU A 420 -8.92 3.36 -27.61
C GLU A 420 -8.09 2.09 -27.91
N GLU A 421 -7.01 1.85 -27.16
CA GLU A 421 -6.19 0.64 -27.30
C GLU A 421 -6.97 -0.60 -26.83
N ALA A 422 -7.70 -0.49 -25.75
CA ALA A 422 -8.57 -1.55 -25.24
C ALA A 422 -9.67 -1.91 -26.25
N ALA A 423 -10.33 -0.93 -26.85
CA ALA A 423 -11.35 -1.15 -27.87
C ALA A 423 -10.75 -1.76 -29.14
N ALA A 424 -9.58 -1.29 -29.58
CA ALA A 424 -8.89 -1.80 -30.77
C ALA A 424 -8.40 -3.24 -30.61
N SER A 425 -8.21 -3.73 -29.37
CA SER A 425 -7.77 -5.11 -29.11
C SER A 425 -8.83 -6.15 -29.47
N GLY A 426 -10.13 -5.78 -29.41
CA GLY A 426 -11.26 -6.69 -29.61
C GLY A 426 -11.43 -7.72 -28.49
N VAL A 427 -10.86 -7.48 -27.31
CA VAL A 427 -11.02 -8.34 -26.13
C VAL A 427 -12.47 -8.31 -25.65
N THR A 428 -13.03 -9.50 -25.43
CA THR A 428 -14.42 -9.65 -24.96
C THR A 428 -14.50 -10.15 -23.51
N ILE A 429 -13.41 -10.73 -22.98
CA ILE A 429 -13.35 -11.28 -21.61
C ILE A 429 -11.92 -11.08 -21.07
N SER A 430 -11.79 -10.72 -19.81
CA SER A 430 -10.49 -10.58 -19.15
C SER A 430 -10.36 -11.50 -17.93
N ILE A 431 -9.15 -12.04 -17.73
CA ILE A 431 -8.78 -12.87 -16.57
C ILE A 431 -7.57 -12.23 -15.87
N GLY A 432 -7.68 -12.04 -14.57
CA GLY A 432 -6.70 -11.32 -13.79
C GLY A 432 -7.14 -9.91 -13.46
N ARG A 433 -6.65 -9.39 -12.36
CA ARG A 433 -7.00 -8.05 -11.86
C ARG A 433 -6.47 -6.95 -12.77
N ASP A 434 -5.24 -7.09 -13.22
CA ASP A 434 -4.56 -6.19 -14.13
C ASP A 434 -5.19 -6.17 -15.52
N ALA A 435 -5.52 -7.33 -16.10
CA ALA A 435 -6.26 -7.40 -17.34
C ALA A 435 -7.63 -6.71 -17.22
N GLY A 436 -8.33 -6.88 -16.10
CA GLY A 436 -9.58 -6.18 -15.82
C GLY A 436 -9.43 -4.67 -15.67
N TRP A 437 -8.28 -4.19 -15.21
CA TRP A 437 -7.98 -2.76 -15.16
C TRP A 437 -7.88 -2.15 -16.56
N TYR A 438 -7.21 -2.84 -17.49
CA TYR A 438 -7.05 -2.38 -18.87
C TYR A 438 -8.31 -2.56 -19.71
N HIS A 439 -9.19 -3.49 -19.35
CA HIS A 439 -10.45 -3.77 -20.04
C HIS A 439 -11.67 -3.61 -19.12
N PRO A 440 -11.95 -2.39 -18.62
CA PRO A 440 -13.05 -2.16 -17.67
C PRO A 440 -14.42 -2.50 -18.24
N GLU A 441 -14.57 -2.43 -19.58
CA GLU A 441 -15.79 -2.75 -20.28
C GLU A 441 -16.00 -4.25 -20.55
N ALA A 442 -14.98 -5.10 -20.42
CA ALA A 442 -15.10 -6.54 -20.59
C ALA A 442 -15.49 -7.24 -19.28
N PRO A 443 -16.34 -8.30 -19.30
CA PRO A 443 -16.51 -9.17 -18.15
C PRO A 443 -15.16 -9.63 -17.63
N ASN A 444 -14.93 -9.49 -16.31
CA ASN A 444 -13.66 -9.83 -15.68
C ASN A 444 -13.82 -10.93 -14.63
N VAL A 445 -12.90 -11.89 -14.65
CA VAL A 445 -12.68 -12.85 -13.57
C VAL A 445 -11.32 -12.58 -12.97
N GLN A 446 -11.26 -11.95 -11.80
CA GLN A 446 -10.00 -11.63 -11.14
C GLN A 446 -9.16 -12.87 -10.82
N TRP A 447 -9.82 -14.00 -10.54
CA TRP A 447 -9.21 -15.30 -10.22
C TRP A 447 -8.13 -15.22 -9.13
N ILE A 448 -8.26 -14.27 -8.21
CA ILE A 448 -7.47 -14.13 -7.00
C ILE A 448 -8.34 -14.55 -5.82
N THR A 449 -8.04 -15.69 -5.22
CA THR A 449 -8.78 -16.22 -4.08
C THR A 449 -7.82 -16.64 -2.97
N ASP A 450 -8.25 -16.53 -1.73
CA ASP A 450 -7.51 -17.11 -0.60
C ASP A 450 -7.54 -18.65 -0.64
N ILE A 451 -8.55 -19.21 -1.29
CA ILE A 451 -8.64 -20.64 -1.54
C ILE A 451 -7.92 -20.94 -2.85
N GLN A 452 -6.87 -21.74 -2.77
CA GLN A 452 -6.01 -21.98 -3.91
C GLN A 452 -6.65 -22.95 -4.90
N PRO A 453 -6.81 -22.57 -6.18
CA PRO A 453 -7.25 -23.52 -7.21
C PRO A 453 -6.12 -24.50 -7.56
N PHE A 454 -6.44 -25.79 -7.71
CA PHE A 454 -5.47 -26.81 -8.10
C PHE A 454 -6.18 -28.03 -8.75
N GLY A 455 -5.55 -28.60 -9.79
CA GLY A 455 -6.03 -29.79 -10.49
C GLY A 455 -7.18 -29.52 -11.47
N TYR A 456 -7.91 -30.58 -11.87
CA TYR A 456 -9.03 -30.49 -12.81
C TYR A 456 -10.15 -29.57 -12.34
N ARG A 457 -10.42 -29.56 -11.03
CA ARG A 457 -11.46 -28.70 -10.46
C ARG A 457 -11.09 -27.21 -10.46
N ALA A 458 -9.81 -26.89 -10.57
CA ALA A 458 -9.41 -25.51 -10.84
C ALA A 458 -9.86 -25.07 -12.24
N VAL A 459 -9.74 -25.97 -13.24
CA VAL A 459 -10.19 -25.73 -14.61
C VAL A 459 -11.71 -25.55 -14.64
N SER A 460 -12.47 -26.51 -14.12
CA SER A 460 -13.94 -26.42 -14.11
C SER A 460 -14.43 -25.19 -13.31
N GLY A 461 -13.75 -24.82 -12.22
CA GLY A 461 -14.05 -23.64 -11.41
C GLY A 461 -13.83 -22.33 -12.18
N LEU A 462 -12.73 -22.22 -12.93
CA LEU A 462 -12.44 -21.04 -13.76
C LEU A 462 -13.51 -20.85 -14.84
N TYR A 463 -13.86 -21.91 -15.58
CA TYR A 463 -14.87 -21.80 -16.66
C TYR A 463 -16.29 -21.52 -16.13
N ARG A 464 -16.63 -22.01 -14.94
CA ARG A 464 -17.89 -21.61 -14.27
C ARG A 464 -17.89 -20.13 -13.90
N ALA A 465 -16.77 -19.62 -13.35
CA ALA A 465 -16.62 -18.21 -13.01
C ALA A 465 -16.71 -17.31 -14.26
N LEU A 466 -16.10 -17.72 -15.37
CA LEU A 466 -16.22 -17.05 -16.66
C LEU A 466 -17.66 -17.01 -17.16
N THR A 467 -18.37 -18.14 -17.08
CA THR A 467 -19.78 -18.20 -17.46
C THR A 467 -20.66 -17.25 -16.64
N GLU A 468 -20.42 -17.19 -15.34
CA GLU A 468 -21.15 -16.28 -14.44
C GLU A 468 -20.83 -14.81 -14.72
N ALA A 469 -19.58 -14.47 -14.95
CA ALA A 469 -19.16 -13.10 -15.28
C ALA A 469 -19.86 -12.59 -16.56
N VAL A 470 -19.92 -13.41 -17.62
CA VAL A 470 -20.61 -13.06 -18.85
C VAL A 470 -22.12 -12.91 -18.63
N ARG A 471 -22.78 -13.85 -17.89
CA ARG A 471 -24.22 -13.78 -17.58
C ARG A 471 -24.61 -12.58 -16.74
N SER A 472 -23.78 -12.22 -15.76
CA SER A 472 -24.04 -11.09 -14.86
C SER A 472 -24.06 -9.77 -15.62
N ARG A 473 -23.20 -9.58 -16.59
CA ARG A 473 -23.19 -8.41 -17.46
C ARG A 473 -24.44 -8.33 -18.36
N SER A 474 -24.86 -9.43 -18.92
CA SER A 474 -26.05 -9.50 -19.80
C SER A 474 -27.35 -9.08 -19.09
N ARG A 475 -27.38 -9.16 -17.76
CA ARG A 475 -28.54 -8.78 -16.93
C ARG A 475 -28.57 -7.32 -16.50
N GLY A 476 -27.64 -6.48 -16.98
CA GLY A 476 -27.57 -5.05 -16.63
C GLY A 476 -27.22 -4.76 -15.16
N SER A 477 -26.76 -5.76 -14.42
CA SER A 477 -26.40 -5.65 -13.00
C SER A 477 -24.94 -5.25 -12.78
N TYR A 478 -24.37 -4.45 -13.69
CA TYR A 478 -23.07 -3.85 -13.46
C TYR A 478 -23.22 -2.41 -13.00
N SER A 479 -23.34 -2.20 -11.74
CA SER A 479 -22.67 -1.09 -11.07
C SER A 479 -21.19 -1.28 -11.41
N SER A 480 -20.53 -0.27 -11.95
CA SER A 480 -19.12 -0.19 -12.29
C SER A 480 -18.25 -0.47 -11.06
N ALA A 481 -18.23 -1.73 -10.65
CA ALA A 481 -17.47 -2.22 -9.52
C ALA A 481 -16.10 -2.73 -10.02
N ILE A 482 -15.36 -1.89 -10.74
CA ILE A 482 -13.95 -1.73 -10.42
C ILE A 482 -13.89 -0.90 -9.13
N SER A 483 -14.58 -1.34 -8.15
CA SER A 483 -14.34 -1.10 -6.76
C SER A 483 -13.21 -2.05 -6.37
N LEU A 484 -12.01 -1.71 -6.77
CA LEU A 484 -10.79 -2.05 -6.09
C LEU A 484 -11.08 -1.84 -4.61
N GLY A 485 -11.38 -2.88 -3.85
CA GLY A 485 -11.44 -2.90 -2.39
C GLY A 485 -12.01 -1.71 -1.58
N THR A 486 -12.41 -0.63 -2.23
CA THR A 486 -12.84 0.63 -1.60
C THR A 486 -14.34 0.87 -1.65
N LYS A 487 -15.13 0.10 -2.43
CA LYS A 487 -16.60 0.14 -2.35
C LYS A 487 -17.23 -1.00 -1.56
N GLU A 488 -16.46 -2.00 -1.17
CA GLU A 488 -16.75 -2.83 -0.02
C GLU A 488 -15.70 -2.54 1.07
N GLN A 489 -15.53 -1.29 1.44
CA GLN A 489 -15.26 -1.01 2.83
C GLN A 489 -16.38 -1.70 3.60
N PRO A 490 -16.10 -2.44 4.68
CA PRO A 490 -17.13 -3.05 5.48
C PRO A 490 -18.16 -1.95 5.76
N GLN A 491 -19.41 -2.20 5.36
CA GLN A 491 -20.51 -1.42 5.91
C GLN A 491 -20.29 -1.45 7.40
N ILE A 492 -19.85 -0.34 7.94
CA ILE A 492 -19.72 -0.17 9.37
C ILE A 492 -21.13 -0.37 9.89
N LEU A 493 -21.37 -1.56 10.43
CA LEU A 493 -22.54 -1.81 11.25
C LEU A 493 -22.61 -0.63 12.21
N GLN A 494 -23.73 0.09 12.18
CA GLN A 494 -24.11 0.92 13.29
C GLN A 494 -23.98 0.03 14.52
N ALA A 495 -22.89 0.17 15.23
CA ALA A 495 -22.70 -0.48 16.49
C ALA A 495 -23.75 0.13 17.40
N ASP A 496 -24.72 -0.68 17.81
CA ASP A 496 -25.54 -0.37 18.95
C ASP A 496 -24.64 0.15 20.07
N SER A 497 -24.89 1.37 20.48
CA SER A 497 -24.23 2.03 21.59
C SER A 497 -24.67 1.38 22.91
N GLN A 498 -24.22 0.14 23.15
CA GLN A 498 -24.21 -0.42 24.49
C GLN A 498 -22.76 -0.58 24.91
N ALA A 499 -22.32 0.37 25.71
CA ALA A 499 -21.03 0.37 26.37
C ALA A 499 -20.86 -0.89 27.20
N HIS A 500 -20.10 -1.85 26.69
CA HIS A 500 -19.54 -2.92 27.53
C HIS A 500 -18.34 -2.38 28.29
N VAL A 501 -18.61 -1.87 29.50
CA VAL A 501 -17.56 -1.52 30.46
C VAL A 501 -16.88 -2.82 30.93
N HIS A 502 -15.79 -3.18 30.28
CA HIS A 502 -14.86 -4.15 30.88
C HIS A 502 -14.00 -3.41 31.90
N LYS A 503 -14.24 -3.70 33.20
CA LYS A 503 -13.37 -3.25 34.30
C LYS A 503 -11.99 -3.88 34.10
N TYR A 504 -11.02 -3.10 33.67
CA TYR A 504 -9.62 -3.47 33.78
C TYR A 504 -9.11 -3.15 35.20
N ALA A 505 -8.40 -4.11 35.79
CA ALA A 505 -7.82 -3.99 37.12
C ALA A 505 -6.79 -2.85 37.18
N ASP A 506 -6.89 -2.05 38.23
CA ASP A 506 -5.94 -1.03 38.63
C ASP A 506 -4.51 -1.57 38.68
N GLY A 507 -3.57 -0.82 38.12
CA GLY A 507 -2.14 -1.03 38.35
C GLY A 507 -1.30 -1.42 37.14
N ILE A 508 -1.34 -0.64 36.02
CA ILE A 508 -0.27 -0.71 35.02
C ILE A 508 0.98 -0.04 35.62
N ASN A 509 1.92 -0.88 36.02
CA ASN A 509 3.24 -0.46 36.45
C ASN A 509 3.90 0.29 35.27
N ARG A 510 4.00 1.64 35.35
CA ARG A 510 4.47 2.54 34.28
C ARG A 510 5.99 2.37 34.07
N ARG A 511 6.41 1.27 33.41
CA ARG A 511 7.77 1.18 32.89
C ARG A 511 7.87 1.92 31.55
N PRO A 512 8.94 2.69 31.31
CA PRO A 512 9.11 3.36 30.03
C PRO A 512 9.25 2.32 28.92
N LEU A 513 8.40 2.45 27.89
CA LEU A 513 8.51 1.64 26.68
C LEU A 513 9.80 1.97 25.91
N PRO A 514 10.37 1.04 25.14
CA PRO A 514 11.46 1.39 24.24
C PRO A 514 11.02 2.51 23.28
N ALA A 515 11.82 3.57 23.16
CA ALA A 515 11.48 4.68 22.27
C ALA A 515 11.25 4.19 20.83
N GLY A 516 10.15 4.62 20.21
CA GLY A 516 9.70 4.18 18.90
C GLY A 516 8.88 2.89 18.90
N PHE A 517 8.66 2.24 20.05
CA PHE A 517 7.82 1.06 20.13
C PHE A 517 6.33 1.44 20.09
N ARG A 518 5.59 0.93 19.10
CA ARG A 518 4.15 1.13 18.94
C ARG A 518 3.41 -0.18 19.14
N ARG A 519 2.38 -0.13 19.95
CA ARG A 519 1.58 -1.28 20.36
C ARG A 519 0.13 -1.19 19.88
N PHE A 520 -0.39 0.02 19.73
CA PHE A 520 -1.80 0.28 19.48
C PHE A 520 -2.07 0.86 18.10
N THR A 521 -1.12 1.64 17.58
CA THR A 521 -1.29 2.34 16.32
C THR A 521 -0.30 1.86 15.26
N THR A 522 -0.75 1.84 14.01
CA THR A 522 0.15 1.68 12.86
C THR A 522 0.99 2.95 12.66
N PRO A 523 2.17 2.88 12.03
CA PRO A 523 2.91 4.09 11.68
C PRO A 523 2.10 5.03 10.80
N PHE A 524 2.24 6.33 11.02
CA PHE A 524 1.55 7.36 10.25
C PHE A 524 2.19 7.58 8.89
N ALA A 525 1.50 8.29 7.99
CA ALA A 525 2.00 8.59 6.66
C ALA A 525 3.33 9.36 6.72
N PRO A 526 4.37 8.90 5.99
CA PRO A 526 5.71 9.49 6.02
C PRO A 526 5.83 10.71 5.11
N ASP A 527 6.96 11.43 5.22
CA ASP A 527 7.25 12.64 4.44
C ASP A 527 7.24 12.42 2.92
N GLN A 528 7.72 11.28 2.45
CA GLN A 528 7.67 10.93 1.03
C GLN A 528 6.23 10.84 0.49
N SER A 529 5.26 10.39 1.30
CA SER A 529 3.85 10.36 0.92
C SER A 529 3.29 11.78 0.80
N GLY A 530 3.69 12.69 1.69
CA GLY A 530 3.36 14.10 1.59
C GLY A 530 3.92 14.75 0.34
N ALA A 531 5.18 14.46 0.00
CA ALA A 531 5.80 14.98 -1.22
C ALA A 531 5.05 14.53 -2.48
N VAL A 532 4.75 13.24 -2.60
CA VAL A 532 4.00 12.71 -3.75
C VAL A 532 2.59 13.25 -3.81
N SER A 533 1.92 13.43 -2.66
CA SER A 533 0.58 14.01 -2.60
C SER A 533 0.48 15.41 -3.23
N VAL A 534 1.52 16.24 -3.11
CA VAL A 534 1.59 17.55 -3.80
C VAL A 534 1.80 17.37 -5.30
N LEU A 535 2.67 16.44 -5.70
CA LEU A 535 3.15 16.30 -7.09
C LEU A 535 2.17 15.51 -7.98
N TYR A 536 1.21 14.79 -7.37
CA TYR A 536 0.43 13.75 -8.04
C TYR A 536 -0.31 14.23 -9.29
N ASP A 537 -0.99 15.38 -9.22
CA ASP A 537 -1.83 15.91 -10.31
C ASP A 537 -1.15 17.08 -11.07
N MET A 538 0.15 17.32 -10.90
CA MET A 538 0.83 18.49 -11.48
C MET A 538 1.32 18.31 -12.92
N GLY A 539 1.13 17.13 -13.54
CA GLY A 539 1.52 16.87 -14.94
C GLY A 539 3.03 16.68 -15.15
N GLY A 540 3.76 16.28 -14.11
CA GLY A 540 5.19 15.95 -14.17
C GLY A 540 5.47 14.47 -14.09
N ILE A 541 6.71 14.04 -14.40
CA ILE A 541 7.22 12.70 -14.12
C ILE A 541 7.70 12.67 -12.66
N CYS A 542 6.99 11.94 -11.80
CA CYS A 542 7.37 11.77 -10.39
C CYS A 542 8.13 10.46 -10.19
N VAL A 543 9.41 10.53 -9.83
CA VAL A 543 10.26 9.36 -9.57
C VAL A 543 10.50 9.21 -8.08
N ILE A 544 10.01 8.15 -7.51
CA ILE A 544 10.31 7.76 -6.13
C ILE A 544 11.61 6.97 -6.16
N CYS A 545 12.63 7.50 -5.49
CA CYS A 545 13.97 6.91 -5.45
C CYS A 545 13.99 5.73 -4.47
N ASP A 546 13.46 4.59 -4.88
CA ASP A 546 13.30 3.38 -4.07
C ASP A 546 13.54 2.10 -4.87
N ALA A 547 13.40 0.97 -4.20
CA ALA A 547 13.47 -0.37 -4.79
C ALA A 547 12.08 -0.95 -5.18
N GLY A 548 11.02 -0.13 -5.14
CA GLY A 548 9.64 -0.50 -5.45
C GLY A 548 8.72 -0.59 -4.24
N GLY A 549 9.22 -0.89 -3.04
CA GLY A 549 8.39 -1.09 -1.86
C GLY A 549 7.76 0.20 -1.31
N CYS A 550 8.51 1.29 -1.29
CA CYS A 550 8.01 2.59 -0.85
C CYS A 550 6.97 3.14 -1.82
N THR A 551 7.24 3.04 -3.13
CA THR A 551 6.29 3.43 -4.17
C THR A 551 4.94 2.72 -4.01
N GLY A 552 4.94 1.40 -3.76
CA GLY A 552 3.72 0.64 -3.51
C GLY A 552 2.97 1.07 -2.25
N ASN A 553 3.67 1.45 -1.19
CA ASN A 553 3.03 2.00 0.02
C ASN A 553 2.40 3.37 -0.24
N ILE A 554 3.10 4.26 -0.95
CA ILE A 554 2.58 5.59 -1.29
C ILE A 554 1.34 5.45 -2.17
N CYS A 555 1.49 4.86 -3.35
CA CYS A 555 0.41 4.78 -4.34
C CYS A 555 -0.76 3.92 -3.86
N GLY A 556 -0.49 2.75 -3.28
CA GLY A 556 -1.53 1.81 -2.89
C GLY A 556 -2.22 2.10 -1.55
N PHE A 557 -1.66 2.97 -0.68
CA PHE A 557 -2.17 3.20 0.67
C PHE A 557 -2.28 4.67 1.07
N ASP A 558 -1.34 5.53 0.67
CA ASP A 558 -1.30 6.92 1.13
C ASP A 558 -1.80 7.93 0.09
N GLU A 559 -2.01 7.50 -1.18
CA GLU A 559 -2.54 8.35 -2.24
C GLU A 559 -3.94 7.89 -2.67
N PRO A 560 -5.01 8.44 -2.10
CA PRO A 560 -6.36 7.97 -2.38
C PRO A 560 -6.83 8.23 -3.81
N ARG A 561 -6.22 9.20 -4.53
CA ARG A 561 -6.53 9.50 -5.94
C ARG A 561 -6.03 8.43 -6.90
N TRP A 562 -5.04 7.64 -6.49
CA TRP A 562 -4.39 6.64 -7.34
C TRP A 562 -5.34 5.63 -7.98
N PHE A 563 -6.45 5.31 -7.31
CA PHE A 563 -7.46 4.40 -7.86
C PHE A 563 -8.40 5.06 -8.88
N GLY A 564 -8.46 6.39 -8.95
CA GLY A 564 -9.41 7.15 -9.79
C GLY A 564 -8.76 8.02 -10.87
N SER A 565 -7.47 8.32 -10.76
CA SER A 565 -6.74 9.14 -11.72
C SER A 565 -5.37 8.56 -12.03
N GLN A 566 -5.00 8.54 -13.31
CA GLN A 566 -3.66 8.12 -13.72
C GLN A 566 -2.68 9.28 -13.54
N SER A 567 -1.54 8.99 -12.92
CA SER A 567 -0.43 9.92 -12.78
C SER A 567 0.89 9.25 -13.17
N ALA A 568 1.83 10.01 -13.67
CA ALA A 568 3.15 9.55 -14.09
C ALA A 568 4.08 9.36 -12.86
N VAL A 569 3.70 8.43 -11.96
CA VAL A 569 4.45 8.07 -10.77
C VAL A 569 5.21 6.77 -10.99
N PHE A 570 6.51 6.79 -10.75
CA PHE A 570 7.42 5.68 -11.02
C PHE A 570 8.30 5.38 -9.82
N SER A 571 8.63 4.09 -9.65
CA SER A 571 9.75 3.66 -8.82
C SER A 571 11.05 3.71 -9.63
N ALA A 572 12.13 4.14 -9.01
CA ALA A 572 13.48 4.05 -9.59
C ALA A 572 13.94 2.60 -9.78
N GLY A 573 13.36 1.66 -9.05
CA GLY A 573 13.72 0.24 -9.09
C GLY A 573 15.19 0.02 -8.74
N LEU A 574 15.66 0.63 -7.63
CA LEU A 574 17.04 0.51 -7.17
C LEU A 574 17.37 -0.95 -6.83
N ARG A 575 18.57 -1.35 -7.23
CA ARG A 575 19.17 -2.64 -6.84
C ARG A 575 20.25 -2.44 -5.78
N ASP A 576 20.62 -3.51 -5.09
CA ASP A 576 21.73 -3.51 -4.13
C ASP A 576 23.00 -2.90 -4.71
N MET A 577 23.37 -3.30 -5.94
CA MET A 577 24.59 -2.79 -6.58
C MET A 577 24.48 -1.32 -6.96
N ASP A 578 23.29 -0.84 -7.34
CA ASP A 578 23.08 0.58 -7.64
C ASP A 578 23.24 1.41 -6.36
N ALA A 579 22.68 0.91 -5.24
CA ALA A 579 22.81 1.55 -3.93
C ALA A 579 24.26 1.52 -3.39
N ILE A 580 24.95 0.38 -3.50
CA ILE A 580 26.33 0.23 -2.96
C ILE A 580 27.34 1.03 -3.77
N LEU A 581 27.18 1.09 -5.11
CA LEU A 581 28.11 1.77 -6.01
C LEU A 581 27.75 3.24 -6.27
N GLY A 582 26.60 3.72 -5.79
CA GLY A 582 26.14 5.09 -6.04
C GLY A 582 25.87 5.34 -7.53
N ARG A 583 25.15 4.42 -8.20
CA ARG A 583 24.90 4.46 -9.64
C ARG A 583 23.78 5.47 -10.00
N ASP A 584 23.97 6.73 -9.66
CA ASP A 584 23.05 7.82 -10.02
C ASP A 584 22.92 7.99 -11.54
N ASP A 585 23.96 7.67 -12.30
CA ASP A 585 23.97 7.64 -13.77
C ASP A 585 22.85 6.79 -14.34
N ARG A 586 22.57 5.61 -13.77
CA ARG A 586 21.48 4.73 -14.23
C ARG A 586 20.09 5.32 -13.99
N LEU A 587 19.88 5.98 -12.86
CA LEU A 587 18.62 6.65 -12.61
C LEU A 587 18.38 7.79 -13.61
N VAL A 588 19.43 8.55 -13.91
CA VAL A 588 19.37 9.66 -14.90
C VAL A 588 19.03 9.11 -16.30
N GLU A 589 19.64 7.98 -16.72
CA GLU A 589 19.31 7.34 -18.00
C GLU A 589 17.86 6.83 -18.02
N LYS A 590 17.40 6.13 -17.00
CA LYS A 590 16.01 5.66 -16.91
C LYS A 590 15.00 6.82 -16.96
N LEU A 591 15.29 7.93 -16.29
CA LEU A 591 14.46 9.13 -16.33
C LEU A 591 14.46 9.77 -17.72
N PHE A 592 15.62 9.82 -18.38
CA PHE A 592 15.72 10.30 -19.76
C PHE A 592 14.87 9.44 -20.70
N ASP A 593 14.99 8.13 -20.65
CA ASP A 593 14.21 7.20 -21.48
C ASP A 593 12.69 7.38 -21.24
N ALA A 594 12.26 7.51 -19.97
CA ALA A 594 10.88 7.78 -19.64
C ALA A 594 10.39 9.13 -20.19
N SER A 595 11.23 10.17 -20.16
CA SER A 595 10.90 11.50 -20.69
C SER A 595 10.76 11.54 -22.23
N GLN A 596 11.30 10.55 -22.94
CA GLN A 596 11.09 10.41 -24.38
C GLN A 596 9.75 9.76 -24.72
N ILE A 597 9.13 9.07 -23.75
CA ILE A 597 7.86 8.36 -23.91
C ILE A 597 6.71 9.20 -23.37
N ILE A 598 6.91 9.90 -22.25
CA ILE A 598 5.86 10.56 -21.48
C ILE A 598 5.99 12.08 -21.65
N PRO A 599 4.99 12.75 -22.23
CA PRO A 599 4.96 14.20 -22.26
C PRO A 599 4.81 14.75 -20.84
N ALA A 600 5.81 15.52 -20.40
CA ALA A 600 5.80 16.12 -19.07
C ALA A 600 6.43 17.51 -19.11
N SER A 601 5.90 18.44 -18.30
CA SER A 601 6.42 19.81 -18.18
C SER A 601 7.62 19.91 -17.24
N PHE A 602 7.81 18.91 -16.36
CA PHE A 602 8.92 18.81 -15.41
C PHE A 602 9.12 17.37 -14.94
N ALA A 603 10.19 17.14 -14.18
CA ALA A 603 10.35 15.91 -13.42
C ALA A 603 10.64 16.20 -11.94
N ALA A 604 10.24 15.28 -11.08
CA ALA A 604 10.48 15.34 -9.64
C ALA A 604 11.13 14.04 -9.14
N ILE A 605 12.14 14.16 -8.28
CA ILE A 605 12.81 13.04 -7.64
C ILE A 605 12.50 13.12 -6.15
N VAL A 606 11.85 12.09 -5.61
CA VAL A 606 11.41 12.00 -4.21
C VAL A 606 12.27 10.97 -3.48
N GLY A 607 12.88 11.39 -2.38
CA GLY A 607 13.73 10.54 -1.55
C GLY A 607 12.98 9.50 -0.74
N THR A 608 13.69 8.44 -0.33
CA THR A 608 13.18 7.37 0.56
C THR A 608 14.30 6.92 1.51
N PRO A 609 14.04 6.01 2.47
CA PRO A 609 15.07 5.59 3.43
C PRO A 609 16.36 5.02 2.80
N VAL A 610 16.28 4.31 1.65
CA VAL A 610 17.46 3.70 1.05
C VAL A 610 18.45 4.77 0.56
N PRO A 611 18.07 5.72 -0.30
CA PRO A 611 18.97 6.80 -0.71
C PRO A 611 19.41 7.70 0.46
N ALA A 612 18.59 7.89 1.48
CA ALA A 612 18.98 8.63 2.67
C ALA A 612 20.16 7.95 3.41
N VAL A 613 20.11 6.62 3.58
CA VAL A 613 21.15 5.84 4.23
C VAL A 613 22.46 5.81 3.44
N ILE A 614 22.39 5.74 2.10
CA ILE A 614 23.59 5.73 1.25
C ILE A 614 24.15 7.15 0.97
N GLY A 615 23.49 8.20 1.46
CA GLY A 615 23.95 9.57 1.32
C GLY A 615 23.84 10.16 -0.09
N THR A 616 22.76 9.85 -0.81
CA THR A 616 22.50 10.37 -2.18
C THR A 616 22.53 11.90 -2.23
N ASP A 617 23.35 12.49 -3.12
CA ASP A 617 23.37 13.92 -3.40
C ASP A 617 22.23 14.32 -4.36
N TYR A 618 21.09 14.65 -3.78
CA TYR A 618 19.91 15.07 -4.56
C TYR A 618 20.13 16.32 -5.40
N GLN A 619 21.03 17.20 -5.02
CA GLN A 619 21.34 18.41 -5.82
C GLN A 619 22.19 18.05 -7.05
N ALA A 620 23.13 17.11 -6.90
CA ALA A 620 23.87 16.59 -8.05
C ALA A 620 22.94 15.84 -8.99
N LEU A 621 22.10 14.95 -8.45
CA LEU A 621 21.14 14.15 -9.20
C LEU A 621 20.15 15.04 -9.98
N ARG A 622 19.60 16.09 -9.34
CA ARG A 622 18.77 17.11 -9.98
C ARG A 622 19.45 17.76 -11.18
N ARG A 623 20.70 18.25 -11.00
CA ARG A 623 21.46 18.92 -12.07
C ARG A 623 21.77 17.97 -13.23
N MET A 624 22.15 16.72 -12.93
CA MET A 624 22.43 15.70 -13.96
C MET A 624 21.17 15.38 -14.75
N SER A 625 20.06 15.15 -14.07
CA SER A 625 18.77 14.82 -14.65
C SER A 625 18.25 15.96 -15.54
N SER A 626 18.26 17.21 -15.04
CA SER A 626 17.82 18.36 -15.82
C SER A 626 18.66 18.58 -17.07
N ARG A 627 20.00 18.42 -16.97
CA ARG A 627 20.90 18.53 -18.13
C ARG A 627 20.63 17.43 -19.17
N LYS A 628 20.37 16.20 -18.73
CA LYS A 628 20.17 15.06 -19.63
C LYS A 628 18.80 15.09 -20.31
N THR A 629 17.74 15.39 -19.56
CA THR A 629 16.35 15.37 -20.08
C THR A 629 15.95 16.66 -20.77
N GLY A 630 16.60 17.78 -20.46
CA GLY A 630 16.18 19.11 -20.89
C GLY A 630 14.97 19.66 -20.14
N LEU A 631 14.40 18.91 -19.19
CA LEU A 631 13.28 19.32 -18.35
C LEU A 631 13.76 20.04 -17.10
N PRO A 632 12.98 20.98 -16.53
CA PRO A 632 13.13 21.41 -15.16
C PRO A 632 12.99 20.19 -14.24
N VAL A 633 13.92 20.03 -13.28
CA VAL A 633 13.88 18.93 -12.32
C VAL A 633 13.95 19.47 -10.91
N ILE A 634 13.00 19.08 -10.06
CA ILE A 634 13.08 19.29 -8.61
C ILE A 634 13.50 18.01 -7.91
N ALA A 635 14.15 18.16 -6.77
CA ALA A 635 14.49 17.04 -5.91
C ALA A 635 14.05 17.34 -4.48
N VAL A 636 13.25 16.44 -3.91
CA VAL A 636 12.71 16.55 -2.56
C VAL A 636 13.42 15.56 -1.66
N ASN A 637 14.25 16.08 -0.76
CA ASN A 637 14.99 15.26 0.20
C ASN A 637 14.07 14.78 1.33
N THR A 638 13.34 13.69 1.07
CA THR A 638 12.55 12.94 2.03
C THR A 638 13.27 11.64 2.39
N ASP A 639 13.03 11.10 3.58
CA ASP A 639 13.74 9.93 4.10
C ASP A 639 12.83 8.83 4.68
N GLY A 640 11.51 9.06 4.68
CA GLY A 640 10.52 8.11 5.20
C GLY A 640 10.50 7.96 6.72
N MET A 641 11.21 8.83 7.46
CA MET A 641 11.30 8.84 8.92
C MET A 641 10.56 10.02 9.53
N GLU A 642 10.47 11.15 8.81
CA GLU A 642 9.61 12.28 9.16
C GLU A 642 8.15 12.01 8.72
N TYR A 643 7.22 12.84 9.17
CA TYR A 643 5.81 12.72 8.80
C TYR A 643 5.49 13.49 7.51
N TYR A 644 4.34 13.16 6.91
CA TYR A 644 3.89 13.68 5.61
C TYR A 644 3.91 15.22 5.51
N ASP A 645 3.61 15.93 6.59
CA ASP A 645 3.56 17.39 6.64
C ASP A 645 4.93 18.04 6.36
N ARG A 646 6.03 17.37 6.74
CA ARG A 646 7.38 17.79 6.35
C ARG A 646 7.62 17.61 4.85
N GLY A 647 7.12 16.52 4.29
CA GLY A 647 7.19 16.29 2.84
C GLY A 647 6.41 17.33 2.04
N LEU A 648 5.19 17.69 2.49
CA LEU A 648 4.42 18.78 1.90
C LEU A 648 5.22 20.10 1.91
N GLU A 649 5.76 20.50 3.08
CA GLU A 649 6.53 21.75 3.25
C GLU A 649 7.75 21.79 2.33
N LYS A 650 8.56 20.72 2.32
CA LYS A 650 9.76 20.59 1.46
C LYS A 650 9.39 20.72 -0.03
N THR A 651 8.29 20.10 -0.44
CA THR A 651 7.86 20.10 -1.84
C THR A 651 7.36 21.46 -2.28
N TYR A 652 6.54 22.13 -1.46
CA TYR A 652 6.09 23.50 -1.76
C TYR A 652 7.26 24.45 -1.97
N ILE A 653 8.27 24.41 -1.11
CA ILE A 653 9.45 25.28 -1.25
C ILE A 653 10.23 24.92 -2.51
N ALA A 654 10.45 23.64 -2.80
CA ALA A 654 11.16 23.21 -4.01
C ALA A 654 10.46 23.70 -5.29
N LEU A 655 9.11 23.62 -5.34
CA LEU A 655 8.31 24.12 -6.45
C LEU A 655 8.41 25.65 -6.60
N LEU A 656 8.25 26.41 -5.52
CA LEU A 656 8.35 27.87 -5.57
C LEU A 656 9.76 28.34 -5.95
N GLU A 657 10.78 27.68 -5.45
CA GLU A 657 12.16 28.01 -5.77
C GLU A 657 12.53 27.76 -7.23
N GLU A 658 12.01 26.70 -7.85
CA GLU A 658 12.29 26.37 -9.24
C GLU A 658 11.43 27.19 -10.21
N PHE A 659 10.11 27.32 -9.95
CA PHE A 659 9.19 27.86 -10.95
C PHE A 659 8.77 29.32 -10.73
N CYS A 660 8.95 29.88 -9.51
CA CYS A 660 8.51 31.24 -9.20
C CYS A 660 9.62 32.29 -9.06
N ARG A 661 10.89 31.90 -8.94
CA ARG A 661 12.02 32.87 -8.76
C ARG A 661 12.29 33.78 -9.94
N GLN A 662 11.87 33.47 -11.15
CA GLN A 662 12.25 34.20 -12.37
C GLN A 662 11.31 35.37 -12.75
N GLN A 663 10.19 35.51 -12.07
CA GLN A 663 9.26 36.60 -12.34
C GLN A 663 9.55 37.80 -11.42
N LYS A 664 10.28 38.82 -11.92
CA LYS A 664 10.29 40.11 -11.25
C LYS A 664 8.88 40.71 -11.37
N PRO A 665 8.31 41.28 -10.27
CA PRO A 665 7.06 42.00 -10.39
C PRO A 665 7.26 43.14 -11.39
N VAL A 666 6.48 43.17 -12.46
CA VAL A 666 6.32 44.35 -13.28
C VAL A 666 5.63 45.37 -12.38
N ALA A 667 6.42 46.31 -11.87
CA ALA A 667 5.85 47.41 -11.11
C ALA A 667 4.74 48.05 -11.95
N ALA A 668 3.56 48.17 -11.38
CA ALA A 668 2.45 48.87 -11.99
C ALA A 668 2.99 50.22 -12.49
N ALA A 669 2.94 50.44 -13.80
CA ALA A 669 3.30 51.71 -14.39
C ALA A 669 2.32 52.79 -13.91
N GLY A 670 2.63 53.39 -12.77
CA GLY A 670 1.97 54.60 -12.26
C GLY A 670 2.50 55.77 -13.04
N LEU A 671 1.58 56.64 -13.49
CA LEU A 671 1.77 57.90 -14.15
C LEU A 671 2.86 58.74 -13.48
N GLY A 672 3.69 59.34 -14.33
CA GLY A 672 4.87 60.05 -13.97
C GLY A 672 4.66 61.32 -13.12
N THR A 673 5.75 61.70 -12.48
CA THR A 673 6.31 63.06 -12.51
C THR A 673 7.79 62.99 -12.13
N SER A 674 8.56 63.58 -12.92
CA SER A 674 10.00 63.78 -12.79
C SER A 674 10.40 64.62 -11.59
N THR A 675 11.44 64.22 -10.85
CA THR A 675 12.60 65.11 -10.51
C THR A 675 13.67 64.26 -9.82
N GLY A 676 14.88 64.49 -10.24
CA GLY A 676 16.06 63.70 -9.85
C GLY A 676 16.58 64.02 -8.47
N GLU A 677 17.33 63.10 -7.96
CA GLU A 677 18.65 63.25 -7.35
C GLU A 677 19.24 61.90 -6.97
N LYS A 678 20.56 61.78 -7.05
CA LYS A 678 21.34 60.54 -6.87
C LYS A 678 21.68 60.26 -5.42
N PRO A 679 22.07 59.03 -5.07
CA PRO A 679 22.14 58.56 -3.71
C PRO A 679 23.53 58.71 -3.07
N ALA A 680 23.55 58.80 -1.73
CA ALA A 680 24.74 58.64 -0.93
C ALA A 680 24.57 57.36 -0.05
N ALA A 681 25.70 56.64 0.07
CA ALA A 681 25.81 55.43 0.88
C ALA A 681 25.86 55.74 2.40
N ALA A 682 25.28 54.89 3.20
CA ALA A 682 25.69 54.63 4.63
C ALA A 682 24.95 53.35 5.15
N ALA A 683 25.69 52.33 5.50
CA ALA A 683 26.15 51.89 6.83
C ALA A 683 25.03 51.43 7.78
N ASP A 684 25.20 50.13 8.15
CA ASP A 684 24.82 49.39 9.36
C ASP A 684 24.12 50.16 10.51
N ALA A 685 22.95 49.67 10.89
CA ALA A 685 22.53 49.63 12.31
C ALA A 685 21.42 48.64 12.48
N GLY A 686 21.67 47.58 13.22
CA GLY A 686 20.67 46.62 13.69
C GLY A 686 19.64 47.28 14.61
N THR A 687 18.38 46.96 14.33
CA THR A 687 17.29 47.10 15.31
C THR A 687 16.29 45.98 15.09
N SER A 688 16.18 45.17 16.11
CA SER A 688 15.14 44.16 16.27
C SER A 688 13.76 44.85 16.30
N VAL A 689 12.98 44.61 15.25
CA VAL A 689 11.55 44.96 15.27
C VAL A 689 10.78 43.69 15.64
N GLY A 690 10.23 43.68 16.86
CA GLY A 690 9.35 42.66 17.34
C GLY A 690 8.03 42.69 16.50
N GLU A 691 7.83 41.63 15.72
CA GLU A 691 6.56 41.38 15.08
C GLU A 691 5.53 40.96 16.14
N LYS A 692 4.49 41.76 16.32
CA LYS A 692 3.31 41.34 17.09
C LYS A 692 2.49 40.35 16.27
N PRO A 693 2.07 39.19 16.81
CA PRO A 693 1.16 38.30 16.13
C PRO A 693 -0.19 39.00 15.91
N VAL A 694 -0.68 38.98 14.70
CA VAL A 694 -2.04 39.41 14.37
C VAL A 694 -3.00 38.35 14.93
N ALA A 695 -3.67 38.71 16.02
CA ALA A 695 -4.70 37.86 16.59
C ALA A 695 -5.81 37.61 15.56
N ALA A 696 -6.37 36.40 15.57
CA ALA A 696 -7.53 36.02 14.79
C ALA A 696 -8.66 37.05 14.96
N ALA A 697 -8.73 37.96 14.02
CA ALA A 697 -9.84 38.93 13.99
C ALA A 697 -11.07 38.21 13.43
N GLY A 698 -12.16 38.34 14.14
CA GLY A 698 -13.47 37.85 13.72
C GLY A 698 -13.85 38.37 12.35
N LEU A 699 -14.72 37.61 11.66
CA LEU A 699 -15.35 37.95 10.39
C LEU A 699 -15.68 39.45 10.28
N GLY A 700 -14.79 40.20 9.64
CA GLY A 700 -15.06 41.57 9.22
C GLY A 700 -15.91 41.50 7.95
N THR A 701 -17.07 42.12 8.00
CA THR A 701 -17.92 42.37 6.83
C THR A 701 -17.13 43.13 5.77
N LEU A 702 -17.01 42.53 4.58
CA LEU A 702 -16.39 43.16 3.43
C LEU A 702 -17.21 44.40 3.01
N ASP A 703 -16.48 45.49 2.73
CA ASP A 703 -17.03 46.73 2.20
C ASP A 703 -17.70 46.47 0.83
N GLU A 704 -19.00 46.69 0.74
CA GLU A 704 -19.85 46.42 -0.44
C GLU A 704 -19.57 47.27 -1.68
N ASN A 705 -18.46 47.99 -1.76
CA ASN A 705 -18.24 48.98 -2.82
C ASN A 705 -17.05 48.73 -3.74
N LYS A 706 -16.60 47.48 -3.96
CA LYS A 706 -15.72 47.11 -5.06
C LYS A 706 -16.41 46.16 -6.04
N SER A 707 -17.13 46.74 -7.02
CA SER A 707 -17.66 46.02 -8.17
C SER A 707 -16.58 45.65 -9.16
N GLY A 708 -15.85 44.58 -8.89
CA GLY A 708 -14.92 43.91 -9.79
C GLY A 708 -14.53 42.59 -9.13
N ALA A 709 -14.75 41.44 -9.81
CA ALA A 709 -14.38 40.17 -9.27
C ALA A 709 -12.92 40.20 -8.82
N ALA A 710 -12.66 39.88 -7.57
CA ALA A 710 -11.31 39.75 -7.01
C ALA A 710 -10.51 38.73 -7.83
N GLY A 711 -9.20 38.89 -7.90
CA GLY A 711 -8.37 38.10 -8.82
C GLY A 711 -8.10 36.66 -8.36
N ILE A 712 -6.87 36.37 -8.03
CA ILE A 712 -6.36 35.03 -7.74
C ILE A 712 -6.17 34.86 -6.22
N ILE A 713 -6.55 33.68 -5.69
CA ILE A 713 -6.25 33.28 -4.33
C ILE A 713 -5.37 32.01 -4.33
N GLY A 714 -4.31 32.02 -3.51
CA GLY A 714 -3.47 30.85 -3.29
C GLY A 714 -3.95 30.03 -2.08
N ILE A 715 -4.04 28.71 -2.22
CA ILE A 715 -4.38 27.79 -1.13
C ILE A 715 -3.17 26.89 -0.85
N TRP A 716 -2.72 26.84 0.40
CA TRP A 716 -1.52 26.13 0.81
C TRP A 716 -1.80 25.15 1.97
N GLY A 717 -1.11 24.01 1.96
CA GLY A 717 -1.28 23.00 3.00
C GLY A 717 -2.52 22.12 2.81
N TYR A 718 -3.13 22.11 1.62
CA TYR A 718 -4.14 21.12 1.27
C TYR A 718 -3.45 19.79 0.90
N SER A 719 -3.96 18.70 1.47
CA SER A 719 -3.59 17.34 1.07
C SER A 719 -4.73 16.38 1.38
N PRO A 720 -4.99 15.38 0.54
CA PRO A 720 -5.88 14.27 0.88
C PRO A 720 -5.48 13.55 2.17
N LEU A 721 -4.21 13.60 2.57
CA LEU A 721 -3.71 13.03 3.83
C LEU A 721 -4.33 13.70 5.06
N ASP A 722 -4.66 15.01 4.98
CA ASP A 722 -5.36 15.76 6.03
C ASP A 722 -6.87 15.75 5.84
N PHE A 723 -7.34 15.89 4.60
CA PHE A 723 -8.69 16.37 4.33
C PHE A 723 -9.59 15.34 3.61
N ALA A 724 -9.09 14.14 3.28
CA ALA A 724 -9.92 13.10 2.66
C ALA A 724 -11.17 12.79 3.51
N GLY A 725 -12.36 12.95 2.92
CA GLY A 725 -13.64 12.80 3.61
C GLY A 725 -14.07 13.98 4.50
N ILE A 726 -13.25 15.03 4.63
CA ILE A 726 -13.53 16.21 5.46
C ILE A 726 -13.78 17.45 4.59
N LEU A 727 -12.86 17.76 3.70
CA LEU A 727 -12.87 18.94 2.85
C LEU A 727 -12.39 18.56 1.46
N SER A 728 -13.29 18.62 0.48
CA SER A 728 -12.96 18.31 -0.90
C SER A 728 -12.43 19.52 -1.67
N GLU A 729 -11.83 19.27 -2.84
CA GLU A 729 -11.44 20.32 -3.77
C GLU A 729 -12.67 21.15 -4.22
N ASP A 730 -13.80 20.52 -4.46
CA ASP A 730 -15.03 21.20 -4.84
C ASP A 730 -15.55 22.11 -3.72
N ASP A 731 -15.47 21.68 -2.46
CA ASP A 731 -15.79 22.53 -1.30
C ASP A 731 -14.90 23.78 -1.27
N LEU A 732 -13.60 23.62 -1.56
CA LEU A 732 -12.66 24.74 -1.61
C LEU A 732 -12.99 25.71 -2.77
N ARG A 733 -13.25 25.18 -3.96
CA ARG A 733 -13.61 25.98 -5.14
C ARG A 733 -14.91 26.75 -4.89
N GLU A 734 -15.90 26.13 -4.26
CA GLU A 734 -17.16 26.78 -3.92
C GLU A 734 -16.95 27.87 -2.87
N TRP A 735 -16.18 27.60 -1.83
CA TRP A 735 -15.84 28.60 -0.81
C TRP A 735 -15.12 29.80 -1.42
N VAL A 736 -14.14 29.58 -2.31
CA VAL A 736 -13.37 30.62 -3.01
C VAL A 736 -14.29 31.53 -3.85
N ARG A 737 -15.28 30.94 -4.57
CA ARG A 737 -16.29 31.72 -5.30
C ARG A 737 -17.15 32.56 -4.37
N GLN A 738 -17.56 32.00 -3.21
CA GLN A 738 -18.34 32.74 -2.21
C GLN A 738 -17.57 33.92 -1.61
N GLN A 739 -16.21 33.81 -1.54
CA GLN A 739 -15.35 34.93 -1.14
C GLN A 739 -15.14 35.96 -2.24
N GLY A 740 -15.70 35.77 -3.44
CA GLY A 740 -15.61 36.69 -4.57
C GLY A 740 -14.33 36.55 -5.43
N TYR A 741 -13.50 35.54 -5.19
CA TYR A 741 -12.32 35.29 -6.03
C TYR A 741 -12.70 34.53 -7.31
N ARG A 742 -11.98 34.87 -8.41
CA ARG A 742 -12.21 34.27 -9.74
C ARG A 742 -11.48 32.95 -9.93
N GLU A 743 -10.27 32.84 -9.41
CA GLU A 743 -9.37 31.72 -9.67
C GLU A 743 -8.73 31.24 -8.36
N MET A 744 -8.71 29.92 -8.17
CA MET A 744 -8.06 29.24 -7.06
C MET A 744 -6.81 28.51 -7.56
N ILE A 745 -5.67 28.74 -6.93
CA ILE A 745 -4.45 27.97 -7.16
C ILE A 745 -4.15 27.18 -5.88
N CYS A 746 -4.22 25.87 -5.97
CA CYS A 746 -4.06 24.96 -4.83
C CYS A 746 -3.16 23.78 -5.21
N CYS A 747 -1.89 23.78 -4.76
CA CYS A 747 -1.00 22.66 -4.96
C CYS A 747 -1.52 21.39 -4.27
N GLY A 748 -1.59 20.28 -5.02
CA GLY A 748 -2.21 19.03 -4.55
C GLY A 748 -3.70 18.92 -4.88
N ALA A 749 -4.27 19.86 -5.64
CA ALA A 749 -5.66 19.88 -6.10
C ALA A 749 -5.75 20.36 -7.56
N GLY A 750 -5.20 19.58 -8.50
CA GLY A 750 -5.30 19.83 -9.94
C GLY A 750 -4.58 21.08 -10.47
N THR A 751 -3.60 21.61 -9.75
CA THR A 751 -2.82 22.80 -10.14
C THR A 751 -1.57 22.38 -10.92
N GLY A 752 -1.42 22.86 -12.16
CA GLY A 752 -0.23 22.66 -12.97
C GLY A 752 0.90 23.67 -12.68
N ILE A 753 2.06 23.47 -13.31
CA ILE A 753 3.21 24.39 -13.16
C ILE A 753 2.91 25.79 -13.67
N GLU A 754 2.18 25.91 -14.77
CA GLU A 754 1.80 27.20 -15.35
C GLU A 754 0.97 28.04 -14.36
N ASP A 755 0.15 27.38 -13.53
CA ASP A 755 -0.64 28.04 -12.51
C ASP A 755 0.22 28.56 -11.37
N LEU A 756 1.31 27.86 -11.01
CA LEU A 756 2.24 28.33 -9.98
C LEU A 756 2.83 29.72 -10.30
N GLN A 757 3.07 30.01 -11.56
CA GLN A 757 3.60 31.31 -12.00
C GLN A 757 2.60 32.45 -11.75
N LYS A 758 1.29 32.16 -11.76
CA LYS A 758 0.24 33.14 -11.48
C LYS A 758 0.19 33.54 -9.99
N LEU A 759 0.80 32.75 -9.10
CA LEU A 759 0.88 33.09 -7.66
C LEU A 759 1.61 34.40 -7.38
N ALA A 760 2.45 34.87 -8.30
CA ALA A 760 3.05 36.22 -8.23
C ALA A 760 1.98 37.34 -8.23
N PHE A 761 0.79 37.05 -8.74
CA PHE A 761 -0.35 37.98 -8.85
C PHE A 761 -1.49 37.64 -7.85
N ALA A 762 -1.26 36.68 -6.95
CA ALA A 762 -2.26 36.31 -5.94
C ALA A 762 -2.51 37.50 -4.98
N GLU A 763 -3.77 37.82 -4.76
CA GLU A 763 -4.16 38.86 -3.82
C GLU A 763 -3.99 38.45 -2.37
N LYS A 764 -4.22 37.15 -2.10
CA LYS A 764 -4.12 36.58 -0.77
C LYS A 764 -3.78 35.11 -0.82
N ASN A 765 -3.12 34.61 0.23
CA ASN A 765 -2.88 33.19 0.43
C ASN A 765 -3.62 32.70 1.68
N ILE A 766 -4.25 31.53 1.57
CA ILE A 766 -4.91 30.84 2.69
C ILE A 766 -4.11 29.58 3.02
N VAL A 767 -3.85 29.37 4.30
CA VAL A 767 -3.07 28.24 4.81
C VAL A 767 -3.99 27.32 5.62
N LEU A 768 -4.14 26.09 5.13
CA LEU A 768 -5.03 25.08 5.71
C LEU A 768 -4.34 24.17 6.73
N SER A 769 -3.02 24.04 6.65
CA SER A 769 -2.22 23.23 7.57
C SER A 769 -0.86 23.87 7.85
N PRO A 770 -0.16 23.49 8.93
CA PRO A 770 1.15 24.05 9.25
C PRO A 770 2.18 23.89 8.12
N ALA A 771 2.05 22.87 7.28
CA ALA A 771 2.93 22.62 6.15
C ALA A 771 2.91 23.73 5.07
N GLY A 772 1.77 24.41 4.90
CA GLY A 772 1.61 25.50 3.93
C GLY A 772 2.25 26.81 4.36
N ALA A 773 2.57 26.98 5.64
CA ALA A 773 3.02 28.27 6.19
C ALA A 773 4.37 28.76 5.59
N ALA A 774 5.29 27.81 5.33
CA ALA A 774 6.58 28.18 4.75
C ALA A 774 6.43 28.74 3.32
N ALA A 775 5.54 28.16 2.52
CA ALA A 775 5.21 28.64 1.17
C ALA A 775 4.56 30.01 1.22
N ALA A 776 3.57 30.21 2.09
CA ALA A 776 2.90 31.50 2.24
C ALA A 776 3.87 32.62 2.67
N ARG A 777 4.79 32.34 3.60
CA ARG A 777 5.85 33.27 4.01
C ARG A 777 6.84 33.56 2.85
N TRP A 778 7.19 32.54 2.07
CA TRP A 778 8.05 32.72 0.91
C TRP A 778 7.41 33.66 -0.11
N LEU A 779 6.12 33.51 -0.39
CA LEU A 779 5.36 34.39 -1.29
C LEU A 779 5.21 35.80 -0.70
N GLN A 780 4.96 35.94 0.57
CA GLN A 780 4.92 37.22 1.25
C GLN A 780 6.27 37.97 1.14
N LYS A 781 7.37 37.27 1.39
CA LYS A 781 8.71 37.82 1.26
C LYS A 781 9.04 38.22 -0.17
N THR A 782 8.63 37.42 -1.15
CA THR A 782 9.02 37.57 -2.56
C THR A 782 8.12 38.56 -3.30
N TYR A 783 6.79 38.51 -3.06
CA TYR A 783 5.79 39.28 -3.80
C TYR A 783 4.94 40.23 -2.92
N GLY A 784 5.09 40.15 -1.60
CA GLY A 784 4.31 41.00 -0.67
C GLY A 784 2.90 40.46 -0.39
N THR A 785 2.52 39.31 -0.92
CA THR A 785 1.18 38.73 -0.80
C THR A 785 0.83 38.42 0.66
N GLN A 786 -0.27 38.96 1.16
CA GLN A 786 -0.75 38.70 2.52
C GLN A 786 -1.30 37.27 2.65
N TRP A 787 -1.22 36.72 3.85
CA TRP A 787 -1.72 35.35 4.10
C TRP A 787 -2.29 35.22 5.50
N GLU A 788 -3.17 34.19 5.69
CA GLU A 788 -3.74 33.83 6.97
C GLU A 788 -4.04 32.33 7.08
N TYR A 789 -4.16 31.83 8.30
CA TYR A 789 -4.68 30.50 8.55
C TYR A 789 -6.21 30.51 8.55
N CYS A 790 -6.82 29.60 7.79
CA CYS A 790 -8.28 29.47 7.74
C CYS A 790 -8.67 28.05 7.28
N ILE A 791 -9.67 27.48 7.97
CA ILE A 791 -10.31 26.23 7.54
C ILE A 791 -11.72 26.56 7.04
N PRO A 792 -11.95 26.53 5.70
CA PRO A 792 -13.29 26.70 5.16
C PRO A 792 -14.26 25.63 5.70
N GLY A 793 -15.43 26.07 6.17
CA GLY A 793 -16.45 25.14 6.64
C GLY A 793 -16.18 24.43 7.97
N ALA A 794 -15.28 24.95 8.82
CA ALA A 794 -14.95 24.36 10.12
C ALA A 794 -16.17 24.05 11.00
N ASP A 795 -17.21 24.90 10.97
CA ASP A 795 -18.47 24.65 11.69
C ASP A 795 -19.22 23.41 11.15
N ARG A 796 -19.22 23.19 9.84
CA ARG A 796 -19.77 21.98 9.21
C ARG A 796 -18.98 20.75 9.62
N ILE A 797 -17.65 20.83 9.58
CA ILE A 797 -16.75 19.74 9.97
C ILE A 797 -17.03 19.32 11.42
N LEU A 798 -17.10 20.27 12.35
CA LEU A 798 -17.39 19.98 13.75
C LEU A 798 -18.76 19.31 13.94
N ARG A 799 -19.81 19.83 13.32
CA ARG A 799 -21.16 19.24 13.41
C ARG A 799 -21.22 17.83 12.84
N THR A 800 -20.44 17.54 11.80
CA THR A 800 -20.39 16.19 11.21
C THR A 800 -19.61 15.22 12.10
N ALA A 801 -18.47 15.66 12.65
CA ALA A 801 -17.62 14.82 13.49
C ALA A 801 -18.22 14.57 14.88
N ALA A 802 -18.91 15.54 15.45
CA ALA A 802 -19.45 15.49 16.81
C ALA A 802 -20.85 16.20 16.90
N PRO A 803 -21.90 15.60 16.29
CA PRO A 803 -23.22 16.23 16.20
C PRO A 803 -23.87 16.48 17.57
N ASP A 804 -23.69 15.59 18.52
CA ASP A 804 -24.30 15.61 19.86
C ASP A 804 -23.23 15.71 20.95
N LEU A 805 -22.25 16.60 20.78
CA LEU A 805 -21.13 16.74 21.72
C LEU A 805 -21.63 17.19 23.09
N PRO A 806 -21.50 16.39 24.16
CA PRO A 806 -21.88 16.78 25.51
C PRO A 806 -21.07 17.97 26.04
N ALA A 807 -21.67 18.77 26.91
CA ALA A 807 -20.92 19.83 27.59
C ALA A 807 -19.79 19.21 28.46
N GLY A 808 -18.59 19.78 28.39
CA GLY A 808 -17.45 19.36 29.17
C GLY A 808 -16.11 19.60 28.47
N PRO A 809 -15.01 19.54 29.22
CA PRO A 809 -13.68 19.71 28.63
C PRO A 809 -13.43 18.73 27.48
N THR A 810 -13.03 19.25 26.30
CA THR A 810 -12.91 18.52 25.07
C THR A 810 -11.50 18.62 24.51
N LEU A 811 -10.92 17.47 24.13
CA LEU A 811 -9.65 17.41 23.41
C LEU A 811 -9.90 17.15 21.91
N VAL A 812 -9.30 17.95 21.03
CA VAL A 812 -9.34 17.75 19.57
C VAL A 812 -7.95 17.32 19.09
N VAL A 813 -7.86 16.13 18.49
CA VAL A 813 -6.59 15.57 18.01
C VAL A 813 -6.59 15.51 16.50
N HIS A 814 -5.85 16.42 15.84
CA HIS A 814 -5.67 16.46 14.39
C HIS A 814 -4.41 17.28 14.05
N GLN A 815 -4.20 17.66 12.76
CA GLN A 815 -3.22 18.69 12.44
C GLN A 815 -3.61 20.04 13.09
N GLN A 816 -2.61 20.85 13.46
CA GLN A 816 -2.77 22.00 14.33
C GLN A 816 -3.87 22.99 13.89
N VAL A 817 -3.88 23.42 12.62
CA VAL A 817 -4.76 24.48 12.13
C VAL A 817 -6.24 24.05 12.16
N LEU A 818 -6.52 22.80 11.81
CA LEU A 818 -7.88 22.26 11.90
C LEU A 818 -8.31 22.08 13.36
N ALA A 819 -7.46 21.45 14.18
CA ALA A 819 -7.76 21.26 15.60
C ALA A 819 -8.02 22.58 16.31
N ASP A 820 -7.19 23.59 16.08
CA ASP A 820 -7.36 24.94 16.65
C ASP A 820 -8.64 25.65 16.17
N SER A 821 -8.99 25.47 14.90
CA SER A 821 -10.22 26.04 14.33
C SER A 821 -11.45 25.46 15.00
N LEU A 822 -11.48 24.13 15.20
CA LEU A 822 -12.59 23.44 15.89
C LEU A 822 -12.63 23.83 17.38
N CYS A 823 -11.49 23.88 18.07
CA CYS A 823 -11.39 24.36 19.44
C CYS A 823 -11.91 25.82 19.58
N GLY A 824 -11.59 26.67 18.61
CA GLY A 824 -12.09 28.05 18.57
C GLY A 824 -13.61 28.12 18.49
N ILE A 825 -14.24 27.22 17.73
CA ILE A 825 -15.73 27.15 17.66
C ILE A 825 -16.29 26.68 19.00
N LEU A 826 -15.74 25.61 19.58
CA LEU A 826 -16.20 25.07 20.86
C LEU A 826 -16.10 26.09 21.98
N ARG A 827 -15.02 26.86 22.03
CA ARG A 827 -14.86 27.95 23.04
C ARG A 827 -15.85 29.07 22.87
N ARG A 828 -16.21 29.44 21.62
CA ARG A 828 -17.29 30.41 21.38
C ARG A 828 -18.67 29.91 21.86
N GLN A 829 -18.85 28.58 21.91
CA GLN A 829 -20.05 27.94 22.50
C GLN A 829 -19.95 27.73 24.02
N GLY A 830 -18.88 28.22 24.67
CA GLY A 830 -18.69 28.09 26.12
C GLY A 830 -18.10 26.75 26.57
N ILE A 831 -17.61 25.92 25.64
CA ILE A 831 -16.98 24.63 25.94
C ILE A 831 -15.47 24.83 26.03
N GLN A 832 -14.86 24.41 27.12
CA GLN A 832 -13.39 24.35 27.24
C GLN A 832 -12.85 23.32 26.26
N ALA A 833 -11.92 23.72 25.40
CA ALA A 833 -11.36 22.82 24.39
C ALA A 833 -9.87 23.06 24.21
N ASP A 834 -9.10 21.99 24.12
CA ASP A 834 -7.65 21.99 23.86
C ASP A 834 -7.34 21.23 22.56
N SER A 835 -6.28 21.63 21.88
CA SER A 835 -5.81 20.95 20.67
C SER A 835 -4.58 20.09 20.94
N ALA A 836 -4.47 18.95 20.25
CA ALA A 836 -3.27 18.13 20.28
C ALA A 836 -2.91 17.62 18.87
N SER A 837 -1.62 17.46 18.60
CA SER A 837 -1.15 16.96 17.31
C SER A 837 0.09 16.10 17.47
N PHE A 838 0.11 15.00 16.71
CA PHE A 838 1.34 14.20 16.48
C PHE A 838 2.27 14.82 15.44
N PHE A 839 1.72 15.75 14.64
CA PHE A 839 2.37 16.35 13.47
C PHE A 839 2.96 17.73 13.80
N MET A 840 3.48 18.40 12.76
CA MET A 840 4.11 19.70 12.88
C MET A 840 3.21 20.72 13.61
N MET A 841 3.77 21.40 14.59
CA MET A 841 3.15 22.57 15.20
C MET A 841 4.04 23.80 14.96
N LYS A 842 3.46 24.87 14.47
CA LYS A 842 4.17 26.15 14.24
C LYS A 842 4.05 27.04 15.46
N PRO A 843 5.17 27.60 15.96
CA PRO A 843 5.18 28.44 17.17
C PRO A 843 4.30 29.70 17.06
N ASP A 844 4.19 30.27 15.86
CA ASP A 844 3.43 31.50 15.57
C ASP A 844 1.90 31.35 15.72
N VAL A 845 1.41 30.11 15.65
CA VAL A 845 -0.02 29.79 15.93
C VAL A 845 -0.20 29.04 17.24
N LYS A 846 0.86 28.51 17.82
CA LYS A 846 0.78 27.71 19.04
C LYS A 846 0.25 28.53 20.23
N LYS A 847 -0.79 27.99 20.85
CA LYS A 847 -1.44 28.57 22.05
C LYS A 847 -1.06 27.77 23.29
N ASP A 848 -1.28 28.34 24.48
CA ASP A 848 -0.92 27.71 25.76
C ASP A 848 -1.58 26.34 25.99
N HIS A 849 -2.69 26.10 25.33
CA HIS A 849 -3.48 24.87 25.41
C HIS A 849 -3.18 23.86 24.27
N ASP A 850 -2.22 24.13 23.38
CA ASP A 850 -1.85 23.25 22.29
C ASP A 850 -0.78 22.25 22.74
N VAL A 851 -1.03 20.97 22.56
CA VAL A 851 -0.16 19.89 23.02
C VAL A 851 0.49 19.15 21.87
N GLN A 852 1.81 19.12 21.87
CA GLN A 852 2.56 18.26 20.93
C GLN A 852 2.62 16.84 21.48
N LEU A 853 2.10 15.87 20.74
CA LEU A 853 2.23 14.43 20.99
C LEU A 853 3.42 13.88 20.18
N ARG A 854 4.13 12.90 20.72
CA ARG A 854 5.27 12.24 20.07
C ARG A 854 5.08 10.73 19.95
N GLU A 855 4.66 10.12 21.05
CA GLU A 855 4.41 8.69 21.14
C GLU A 855 2.90 8.43 21.35
N GLU A 856 2.43 7.24 20.98
CA GLU A 856 1.00 6.89 21.19
C GLU A 856 0.56 6.97 22.66
N THR A 857 1.48 6.70 23.57
CA THR A 857 1.24 6.79 25.02
C THR A 857 1.03 8.21 25.52
N ASP A 858 1.52 9.23 24.81
CA ASP A 858 1.34 10.63 25.21
C ASP A 858 -0.13 11.03 25.18
N LEU A 859 -0.89 10.55 24.20
CA LEU A 859 -2.33 10.79 24.11
C LEU A 859 -3.05 10.20 25.33
N ARG A 860 -2.74 8.96 25.70
CA ARG A 860 -3.32 8.31 26.86
C ARG A 860 -2.99 9.07 28.16
N THR A 861 -1.71 9.42 28.36
CA THR A 861 -1.24 10.20 29.52
C THR A 861 -1.94 11.56 29.62
N LEU A 862 -2.07 12.25 28.48
CA LEU A 862 -2.76 13.54 28.42
C LEU A 862 -4.22 13.43 28.85
N LEU A 863 -4.94 12.39 28.40
CA LEU A 863 -6.34 12.13 28.76
C LEU A 863 -6.51 11.75 30.24
N GLU A 864 -5.56 10.98 30.80
CA GLU A 864 -5.54 10.62 32.23
C GLU A 864 -5.25 11.81 33.15
N GLU A 865 -4.33 12.71 32.75
CA GLU A 865 -3.86 13.81 33.59
C GLU A 865 -4.80 15.03 33.60
N ARG A 866 -5.44 15.36 32.45
CA ARG A 866 -6.24 16.57 32.30
C ARG A 866 -7.75 16.35 32.40
N HIS A 867 -8.21 15.13 32.63
CA HIS A 867 -9.61 14.77 32.89
C HIS A 867 -10.61 15.32 31.86
N TYR A 868 -10.32 15.12 30.56
CA TYR A 868 -11.27 15.47 29.51
C TYR A 868 -12.53 14.62 29.59
N THR A 869 -13.68 15.21 29.27
CA THR A 869 -14.96 14.51 29.14
C THR A 869 -15.13 13.95 27.73
N ASN A 870 -14.64 14.68 26.72
CA ASN A 870 -14.81 14.34 25.32
C ASN A 870 -13.44 14.34 24.61
N VAL A 871 -13.28 13.45 23.62
CA VAL A 871 -12.15 13.46 22.69
C VAL A 871 -12.66 13.33 21.27
N ILE A 872 -12.21 14.22 20.38
CA ILE A 872 -12.47 14.19 18.94
C ILE A 872 -11.16 13.77 18.26
N VAL A 873 -11.15 12.57 17.65
CA VAL A 873 -9.90 11.93 17.18
C VAL A 873 -10.20 10.97 16.04
N ASP A 874 -9.16 10.58 15.28
CA ASP A 874 -9.30 9.50 14.28
C ASP A 874 -9.65 8.17 14.95
N ARG A 875 -10.52 7.39 14.31
CA ARG A 875 -11.02 6.11 14.84
C ARG A 875 -9.90 5.11 15.16
N SER A 876 -8.80 5.12 14.41
CA SER A 876 -7.67 4.21 14.65
C SER A 876 -6.96 4.45 15.99
N MET A 877 -7.29 5.54 16.70
CA MET A 877 -6.79 5.84 18.05
C MET A 877 -7.63 5.22 19.19
N GLU A 878 -8.80 4.64 18.90
CA GLU A 878 -9.64 3.99 19.93
C GLU A 878 -8.85 2.99 20.81
N PRO A 879 -7.95 2.13 20.26
CA PRO A 879 -7.19 1.20 21.11
C PRO A 879 -6.27 1.88 22.14
N VAL A 880 -5.84 3.13 21.87
CA VAL A 880 -5.04 3.93 22.81
C VAL A 880 -5.89 4.46 23.96
N ILE A 881 -7.15 4.75 23.67
CA ILE A 881 -8.11 5.41 24.58
C ILE A 881 -8.93 4.38 25.37
N GLU A 882 -8.93 3.14 24.94
CA GLU A 882 -9.74 2.04 25.52
C GLU A 882 -9.62 1.99 27.04
N GLY A 883 -10.78 1.92 27.73
CA GLY A 883 -10.88 1.88 29.19
C GLY A 883 -10.77 3.23 29.92
N LEU A 884 -10.64 4.34 29.22
CA LEU A 884 -10.70 5.68 29.82
C LEU A 884 -12.18 6.19 29.86
N PRO A 885 -12.56 6.95 30.91
CA PRO A 885 -13.93 7.46 31.07
C PRO A 885 -14.16 8.73 30.20
N VAL A 886 -13.99 8.61 28.89
CA VAL A 886 -14.18 9.72 27.94
C VAL A 886 -15.13 9.33 26.81
N ASN A 887 -15.92 10.29 26.33
CA ASN A 887 -16.73 10.12 25.12
C ASN A 887 -15.84 10.31 23.89
N VAL A 888 -15.85 9.35 22.95
CA VAL A 888 -15.03 9.39 21.74
C VAL A 888 -15.87 9.78 20.54
N PHE A 889 -15.42 10.79 19.80
CA PHE A 889 -16.01 11.27 18.56
C PHE A 889 -14.99 11.13 17.43
N HIS A 890 -15.45 10.82 16.23
CA HIS A 890 -14.58 10.49 15.11
C HIS A 890 -14.40 11.66 14.15
N LEU A 891 -13.16 12.12 14.06
CA LEU A 891 -12.69 13.05 13.03
C LEU A 891 -11.64 12.33 12.20
N PRO A 892 -11.94 11.95 10.94
CA PRO A 892 -11.00 11.22 10.11
C PRO A 892 -9.70 11.97 9.91
N HIS A 893 -8.59 11.23 9.96
CA HIS A 893 -7.28 11.73 9.58
C HIS A 893 -6.58 10.67 8.74
N PHE A 894 -6.65 10.81 7.42
CA PHE A 894 -6.18 9.78 6.49
C PHE A 894 -4.69 9.46 6.68
N ALA A 895 -3.86 10.47 7.01
CA ALA A 895 -2.45 10.26 7.33
C ALA A 895 -2.23 9.34 8.54
N VAL A 896 -3.21 9.22 9.42
CA VAL A 896 -3.18 8.34 10.61
C VAL A 896 -3.71 6.95 10.26
N SER A 897 -4.94 6.85 9.79
CA SER A 897 -5.64 5.57 9.60
C SER A 897 -5.51 4.98 8.20
N GLY A 898 -5.37 5.80 7.15
CA GLY A 898 -5.56 5.39 5.76
C GLY A 898 -7.03 5.08 5.42
N GLU A 899 -7.99 5.63 6.19
CA GLU A 899 -9.42 5.46 5.98
C GLU A 899 -10.08 6.75 5.48
N GLN A 900 -10.95 6.61 4.48
CA GLN A 900 -11.87 7.67 4.07
C GLN A 900 -13.25 7.38 4.67
N LEU A 901 -13.95 8.42 5.13
CA LEU A 901 -15.38 8.26 5.41
C LEU A 901 -16.12 8.01 4.09
N PRO A 902 -17.10 7.11 4.08
CA PRO A 902 -18.01 7.01 2.93
C PRO A 902 -18.72 8.37 2.75
N ARG A 903 -18.68 8.89 1.52
CA ARG A 903 -19.41 10.09 1.12
C ARG A 903 -20.91 9.87 1.20
#